data_758129f113e5bd32e50359109cd97afd
#
_entry.id   758129f113e5bd32e50359109cd97afd
#
_cell.length_a   1.000
_cell.length_b   1.000
_cell.length_c   1.000
_cell.angle_alpha   90.00
_cell.angle_beta   90.00
_cell.angle_gamma   90.00
#
_symmetry.space_group_name_H-M   'P 1'
#
loop_
_entity.id
_entity.type
_entity.pdbx_description
1 polymer ?
#
loop_
_entity_poly.entity_id
_entity_poly.type
_entity_poly.pdbx_seq_one_letter_code
_entity_poly.pdbx_strand_id
1 'polypeptide(L)'
;MSDISKCPVMGGSRAHNATATSSNEQWWPNQLNLRMLRQHSNLSDPMGNDFDYVEEFKTLDLDALIKDLEALMTDSQAWWPADYGHYGPFFIRMAWHSAGTYRIADGRGGAITGSQRFAPLNSWPDNVNLDKARRLLWPIKQKYGRKISWADLMILAGNCALETMGFKTGGFSGGRADVWEPGEDIYWGPEGEWLADERYSGDRELENPLGAVQMGLIYVNPEGPNGEPDPLGSARDIRDTFGRMAMNDEETVALIAGGHTFGKAHGAADPDQHVGPEPEAASIEEQGLGWKNSFGSGNAGDTISSGLEGAWNATPTKWDNSYLDTLFAYDWVQTKSPAGATQWVPADGAAANSVPDAHDPSKRHAPIMFTSDIALKMDPIYASITKRFQENPDEFATAFAKAWFKLTHRDMGPISRYVGPLVPATTELWQDPIPVADHPFIDAQDIAALKATLLGAGLSIAELVSTAWASAATFRNSDKRGGANGARIRLAPQKDWAANNPETLAKSLQILERIQADFNSSQSGGKRVSLADLIVLGGCAAVEQAASAAGNPVAVPFTPGRMDATQEDTDIESFAVLEPKADGFRNYQQSDIKTPAEALLVDKAQLMTLTAPEMTVLVGGMRVLNANTAQSPLGVFTKRPETLTNDFFVNLLDMNIDWKVSPRCAHFYEGKAHGGNETQWMASAVDLVFGSNSELRAIAEVYASNDAQQTFVEDFVAAWVKVMNLDRFDLSA
;
A
#
# COMPACT_ATOMS: atom_id res chain seq x y z
N MET A 1 20.12 20.41 -47.73
CA MET A 1 19.46 20.89 -46.50
C MET A 1 18.01 21.13 -46.86
N SER A 2 17.11 20.23 -46.44
CA SER A 2 15.68 20.38 -46.63
C SER A 2 15.20 21.51 -45.67
N ASP A 3 14.47 22.42 -46.24
CA ASP A 3 13.99 23.66 -45.60
C ASP A 3 12.96 23.30 -44.50
N ILE A 4 13.44 23.20 -43.27
CA ILE A 4 12.66 22.84 -42.05
C ILE A 4 11.58 23.92 -41.78
N SER A 5 11.68 25.11 -42.42
CA SER A 5 10.73 26.21 -42.25
C SER A 5 9.32 25.91 -42.80
N LYS A 6 9.13 24.81 -43.52
CA LYS A 6 7.84 24.38 -44.13
C LYS A 6 7.12 23.28 -43.39
N CYS A 7 7.59 22.85 -42.19
CA CYS A 7 6.87 21.91 -41.39
C CYS A 7 5.57 22.54 -40.83
N PRO A 8 4.38 22.02 -41.13
CA PRO A 8 3.12 22.62 -40.69
C PRO A 8 2.98 22.67 -39.15
N VAL A 9 3.83 21.94 -38.41
CA VAL A 9 3.83 21.89 -36.95
C VAL A 9 4.76 22.96 -36.35
N MET A 10 5.73 23.51 -37.12
CA MET A 10 6.75 24.45 -36.63
C MET A 10 6.46 25.92 -36.94
N GLY A 11 5.38 26.23 -37.61
CA GLY A 11 5.06 27.58 -38.02
C GLY A 11 4.06 28.29 -37.12
N GLY A 12 4.49 28.81 -35.99
CA GLY A 12 3.70 29.69 -35.18
C GLY A 12 4.17 29.73 -33.72
N SER A 13 4.59 30.87 -33.20
CA SER A 13 4.71 31.06 -31.78
C SER A 13 3.33 30.82 -31.14
N ARG A 14 3.13 29.69 -30.50
CA ARG A 14 1.93 29.41 -29.70
C ARG A 14 1.98 30.34 -28.49
N ALA A 15 1.45 31.53 -28.61
CA ALA A 15 1.37 32.51 -27.54
C ALA A 15 0.47 32.07 -26.39
N HIS A 16 -0.43 31.07 -26.62
CA HIS A 16 -1.24 30.46 -25.61
C HIS A 16 -1.42 28.98 -25.95
N ASN A 17 -1.09 28.14 -24.99
CA ASN A 17 -1.33 26.72 -25.10
C ASN A 17 -2.83 26.47 -24.87
N ALA A 18 -3.61 26.45 -25.95
CA ALA A 18 -5.05 26.20 -25.90
C ALA A 18 -5.39 24.80 -25.36
N THR A 19 -4.37 23.94 -25.16
CA THR A 19 -4.50 22.61 -24.57
C THR A 19 -4.20 22.60 -23.05
N ALA A 20 -3.67 23.67 -22.48
CA ALA A 20 -3.56 23.80 -21.05
C ALA A 20 -4.92 24.19 -20.47
N THR A 21 -5.81 23.24 -20.37
CA THR A 21 -7.05 23.42 -19.60
C THR A 21 -6.68 23.54 -18.13
N SER A 22 -7.10 24.64 -17.47
CA SER A 22 -7.03 24.70 -16.01
C SER A 22 -7.92 23.61 -15.41
N SER A 23 -7.34 22.76 -14.55
CA SER A 23 -8.12 21.83 -13.76
C SER A 23 -8.83 22.55 -12.60
N ASN A 24 -9.89 21.96 -12.04
CA ASN A 24 -10.52 22.49 -10.83
C ASN A 24 -9.51 22.66 -9.68
N GLU A 25 -8.52 21.81 -9.57
CA GLU A 25 -7.43 21.87 -8.60
C GLU A 25 -6.59 23.14 -8.74
N GLN A 26 -6.34 23.63 -9.96
CA GLN A 26 -5.64 24.89 -10.18
C GLN A 26 -6.46 26.11 -9.75
N TRP A 27 -7.80 26.03 -9.85
CA TRP A 27 -8.70 27.09 -9.40
C TRP A 27 -8.94 27.03 -7.89
N TRP A 28 -9.13 25.82 -7.34
CA TRP A 28 -9.44 25.57 -5.93
C TRP A 28 -8.58 24.39 -5.43
N PRO A 29 -7.32 24.63 -5.04
CA PRO A 29 -6.38 23.57 -4.67
C PRO A 29 -6.76 22.81 -3.39
N ASN A 30 -7.64 23.40 -2.57
CA ASN A 30 -8.09 22.79 -1.31
C ASN A 30 -9.44 22.06 -1.44
N GLN A 31 -9.90 21.78 -2.65
CA GLN A 31 -11.09 20.96 -2.83
C GLN A 31 -10.83 19.49 -2.47
N LEU A 32 -11.90 18.85 -1.98
CA LEU A 32 -11.90 17.41 -1.70
C LEU A 32 -11.54 16.61 -2.97
N ASN A 33 -10.53 15.74 -2.88
CA ASN A 33 -10.05 14.96 -4.01
C ASN A 33 -10.90 13.70 -4.23
N LEU A 34 -12.04 13.85 -4.89
CA LEU A 34 -12.90 12.72 -5.26
C LEU A 34 -12.37 11.89 -6.43
N ARG A 35 -11.32 12.34 -7.14
CA ARG A 35 -10.72 11.59 -8.25
C ARG A 35 -10.13 10.27 -7.77
N MET A 36 -9.65 10.19 -6.54
CA MET A 36 -9.17 8.94 -5.94
C MET A 36 -10.20 7.81 -5.97
N LEU A 37 -11.50 8.13 -5.93
CA LEU A 37 -12.59 7.15 -5.99
C LEU A 37 -12.91 6.66 -7.40
N ARG A 38 -12.21 7.15 -8.41
CA ARG A 38 -12.40 6.81 -9.84
C ARG A 38 -11.18 6.21 -10.49
N GLN A 39 -10.07 6.10 -9.75
CA GLN A 39 -8.83 5.53 -10.25
C GLN A 39 -8.99 4.05 -10.59
N HIS A 40 -8.22 3.60 -11.56
CA HIS A 40 -8.21 2.22 -12.02
C HIS A 40 -9.60 1.74 -12.48
N SER A 41 -10.35 2.63 -13.12
CA SER A 41 -11.65 2.32 -13.72
C SER A 41 -11.50 1.27 -14.83
N ASN A 42 -12.48 0.37 -14.93
CA ASN A 42 -12.55 -0.59 -16.02
C ASN A 42 -12.58 0.08 -17.41
N LEU A 43 -12.93 1.38 -17.49
CA LEU A 43 -12.88 2.14 -18.74
C LEU A 43 -11.47 2.45 -19.20
N SER A 44 -10.48 2.47 -18.30
CA SER A 44 -9.07 2.69 -18.60
C SER A 44 -8.26 1.41 -18.65
N ASP A 45 -8.86 0.24 -18.36
CA ASP A 45 -8.19 -1.05 -18.42
C ASP A 45 -8.18 -1.61 -19.86
N PRO A 46 -6.99 -1.70 -20.51
CA PRO A 46 -6.89 -2.22 -21.88
C PRO A 46 -7.08 -3.74 -21.97
N MET A 47 -7.12 -4.45 -20.85
CA MET A 47 -7.31 -5.91 -20.83
C MET A 47 -8.78 -6.30 -20.91
N GLY A 48 -9.70 -5.37 -20.54
CA GLY A 48 -11.14 -5.59 -20.56
C GLY A 48 -11.68 -6.29 -19.30
N ASN A 49 -13.01 -6.20 -19.13
CA ASN A 49 -13.69 -6.65 -17.91
C ASN A 49 -13.65 -8.18 -17.67
N ASP A 50 -13.47 -8.97 -18.73
CA ASP A 50 -13.47 -10.44 -18.63
C ASP A 50 -12.06 -11.01 -18.38
N PHE A 51 -11.04 -10.16 -18.26
CA PHE A 51 -9.67 -10.59 -18.03
C PHE A 51 -9.41 -10.85 -16.55
N ASP A 52 -9.11 -12.11 -16.21
CA ASP A 52 -8.63 -12.53 -14.89
C ASP A 52 -7.14 -12.87 -14.98
N TYR A 53 -6.33 -12.00 -14.38
CA TYR A 53 -4.87 -12.18 -14.38
C TYR A 53 -4.42 -13.44 -13.62
N VAL A 54 -5.10 -13.81 -12.53
CA VAL A 54 -4.77 -15.00 -11.75
C VAL A 54 -4.98 -16.26 -12.58
N GLU A 55 -6.09 -16.34 -13.32
CA GLU A 55 -6.36 -17.47 -14.22
C GLU A 55 -5.39 -17.48 -15.41
N GLU A 56 -5.03 -16.32 -15.95
CA GLU A 56 -4.05 -16.24 -17.03
C GLU A 56 -2.65 -16.66 -16.54
N PHE A 57 -2.22 -16.21 -15.35
CA PHE A 57 -0.94 -16.60 -14.76
C PHE A 57 -0.83 -18.13 -14.54
N LYS A 58 -1.90 -18.83 -14.19
CA LYS A 58 -1.91 -20.30 -14.06
C LYS A 58 -1.59 -21.02 -15.37
N THR A 59 -1.73 -20.35 -16.52
CA THR A 59 -1.38 -20.89 -17.84
C THR A 59 0.09 -20.66 -18.24
N LEU A 60 0.85 -19.95 -17.41
CA LEU A 60 2.25 -19.61 -17.66
C LEU A 60 3.14 -20.84 -17.48
N ASP A 61 4.03 -21.06 -18.45
CA ASP A 61 5.19 -21.96 -18.26
C ASP A 61 6.26 -21.21 -17.45
N LEU A 62 6.15 -21.32 -16.13
CA LEU A 62 7.02 -20.60 -15.19
C LEU A 62 8.47 -21.07 -15.29
N ASP A 63 8.70 -22.36 -15.51
CA ASP A 63 10.06 -22.92 -15.64
C ASP A 63 10.76 -22.39 -16.90
N ALA A 64 10.03 -22.20 -18.00
CA ALA A 64 10.57 -21.60 -19.20
C ALA A 64 10.88 -20.11 -19.00
N LEU A 65 10.01 -19.38 -18.30
CA LEU A 65 10.26 -17.97 -17.95
C LEU A 65 11.48 -17.81 -17.06
N ILE A 66 11.63 -18.64 -16.03
CA ILE A 66 12.82 -18.62 -15.14
C ILE A 66 14.10 -18.85 -15.95
N LYS A 67 14.14 -19.83 -16.85
CA LYS A 67 15.29 -20.08 -17.72
C LYS A 67 15.63 -18.89 -18.63
N ASP A 68 14.63 -18.20 -19.15
CA ASP A 68 14.87 -16.99 -19.94
C ASP A 68 15.45 -15.85 -19.07
N LEU A 69 14.96 -15.69 -17.84
CA LEU A 69 15.49 -14.73 -16.88
C LEU A 69 16.93 -15.06 -16.48
N GLU A 70 17.22 -16.34 -16.18
CA GLU A 70 18.56 -16.80 -15.86
C GLU A 70 19.54 -16.54 -17.02
N ALA A 71 19.11 -16.80 -18.26
CA ALA A 71 19.92 -16.52 -19.45
C ALA A 71 20.19 -15.02 -19.60
N LEU A 72 19.21 -14.17 -19.35
CA LEU A 72 19.37 -12.72 -19.40
C LEU A 72 20.39 -12.19 -18.40
N MET A 73 20.56 -12.84 -17.23
CA MET A 73 21.48 -12.36 -16.18
C MET A 73 22.91 -12.17 -16.69
N THR A 74 23.35 -12.99 -17.63
CA THR A 74 24.73 -12.96 -18.18
C THR A 74 24.81 -12.55 -19.65
N ASP A 75 23.69 -12.25 -20.30
CA ASP A 75 23.62 -11.74 -21.68
C ASP A 75 23.83 -10.21 -21.70
N SER A 76 25.08 -9.79 -21.49
CA SER A 76 25.45 -8.38 -21.39
C SER A 76 25.23 -7.63 -22.71
N GLN A 77 24.41 -6.60 -22.70
CA GLN A 77 24.04 -5.80 -23.86
C GLN A 77 25.01 -4.62 -24.06
N ALA A 78 25.44 -4.40 -25.31
CA ALA A 78 26.38 -3.31 -25.61
C ALA A 78 25.87 -1.90 -25.28
N TRP A 79 24.54 -1.69 -25.32
CA TRP A 79 23.93 -0.41 -24.99
C TRP A 79 23.84 -0.15 -23.48
N TRP A 80 23.88 -1.19 -22.64
CA TRP A 80 23.91 -1.14 -21.17
C TRP A 80 24.69 -2.35 -20.65
N PRO A 81 26.03 -2.32 -20.62
CA PRO A 81 26.85 -3.44 -20.20
C PRO A 81 26.64 -3.81 -18.73
N ALA A 82 26.62 -5.12 -18.44
CA ALA A 82 26.46 -5.65 -17.11
C ALA A 82 27.74 -5.47 -16.27
N ASP A 83 27.62 -4.94 -15.06
CA ASP A 83 28.72 -4.89 -14.10
C ASP A 83 29.16 -6.31 -13.76
N TYR A 84 30.46 -6.55 -13.74
CA TYR A 84 31.04 -7.87 -13.50
C TYR A 84 30.50 -8.97 -14.42
N GLY A 85 29.89 -8.60 -15.56
CA GLY A 85 29.27 -9.51 -16.51
C GLY A 85 27.93 -10.12 -16.05
N HIS A 86 27.26 -9.55 -15.03
CA HIS A 86 26.03 -10.08 -14.46
C HIS A 86 25.02 -9.00 -14.07
N TYR A 87 23.83 -9.03 -14.65
CA TYR A 87 22.76 -8.06 -14.33
C TYR A 87 22.08 -8.28 -12.98
N GLY A 88 22.36 -9.36 -12.28
CA GLY A 88 21.69 -9.71 -11.02
C GLY A 88 21.60 -8.57 -10.03
N PRO A 89 22.68 -7.86 -9.66
CA PRO A 89 22.61 -6.74 -8.73
C PRO A 89 21.65 -5.63 -9.20
N PHE A 90 21.57 -5.39 -10.49
CA PHE A 90 20.69 -4.40 -11.09
C PHE A 90 19.21 -4.79 -10.99
N PHE A 91 18.88 -6.07 -11.19
CA PHE A 91 17.52 -6.59 -11.02
C PHE A 91 17.12 -6.74 -9.56
N ILE A 92 18.06 -7.05 -8.65
CA ILE A 92 17.80 -6.99 -7.20
C ILE A 92 17.38 -5.57 -6.81
N ARG A 93 18.14 -4.55 -7.24
CA ARG A 93 17.80 -3.14 -6.98
C ARG A 93 16.43 -2.77 -7.56
N MET A 94 16.11 -3.18 -8.78
CA MET A 94 14.79 -2.93 -9.38
C MET A 94 13.65 -3.55 -8.57
N ALA A 95 13.78 -4.82 -8.16
CA ALA A 95 12.77 -5.51 -7.35
C ALA A 95 12.62 -4.87 -5.96
N TRP A 96 13.74 -4.52 -5.32
CA TRP A 96 13.75 -3.81 -4.05
C TRP A 96 13.03 -2.46 -4.16
N HIS A 97 13.36 -1.65 -5.17
CA HIS A 97 12.75 -0.34 -5.38
C HIS A 97 11.29 -0.41 -5.83
N SER A 98 10.85 -1.53 -6.40
CA SER A 98 9.43 -1.80 -6.64
C SER A 98 8.69 -2.09 -5.33
N ALA A 99 9.27 -2.92 -4.46
CA ALA A 99 8.65 -3.37 -3.21
C ALA A 99 8.84 -2.39 -2.04
N GLY A 100 9.96 -1.68 -1.99
CA GLY A 100 10.36 -0.80 -0.88
C GLY A 100 9.54 0.48 -0.74
N THR A 101 8.66 0.77 -1.69
CA THR A 101 7.71 1.89 -1.60
C THR A 101 6.51 1.61 -0.69
N TYR A 102 6.36 0.38 -0.17
CA TYR A 102 5.29 0.03 0.75
C TYR A 102 5.38 0.82 2.06
N ARG A 103 4.23 1.32 2.53
CA ARG A 103 4.10 1.98 3.83
C ARG A 103 3.05 1.29 4.68
N ILE A 104 3.43 0.88 5.90
CA ILE A 104 2.56 0.10 6.78
C ILE A 104 1.36 0.90 7.29
N ALA A 105 1.47 2.24 7.37
CA ALA A 105 0.44 3.11 7.95
C ALA A 105 -0.92 3.01 7.21
N ASP A 106 -0.90 2.86 5.89
CA ASP A 106 -2.12 2.74 5.06
C ASP A 106 -2.04 1.62 4.01
N GLY A 107 -0.95 0.86 4.00
CA GLY A 107 -0.74 -0.27 3.09
C GLY A 107 -0.47 0.10 1.63
N ARG A 108 -0.36 1.40 1.30
CA ARG A 108 -0.09 1.85 -0.06
C ARG A 108 1.37 1.67 -0.45
N GLY A 109 1.67 1.86 -1.72
CA GLY A 109 2.98 1.54 -2.30
C GLY A 109 3.16 0.04 -2.51
N GLY A 110 4.42 -0.41 -2.58
CA GLY A 110 4.76 -1.81 -2.78
C GLY A 110 4.74 -2.27 -4.24
N ALA A 111 4.90 -3.57 -4.42
CA ALA A 111 5.08 -4.18 -5.74
C ALA A 111 3.76 -4.60 -6.42
N ILE A 112 2.64 -4.59 -5.68
CA ILE A 112 1.40 -5.27 -6.09
C ILE A 112 0.80 -4.79 -7.42
N THR A 113 1.12 -3.56 -7.86
CA THR A 113 0.51 -2.93 -9.04
C THR A 113 1.50 -2.65 -10.18
N GLY A 114 2.81 -2.88 -9.97
CA GLY A 114 3.84 -2.54 -10.94
C GLY A 114 3.98 -1.02 -11.18
N SER A 115 3.67 -0.21 -10.22
CA SER A 115 3.61 1.27 -10.29
C SER A 115 4.97 1.94 -10.55
N GLN A 116 6.10 1.24 -10.38
CA GLN A 116 7.43 1.75 -10.76
C GLN A 116 7.53 2.17 -12.24
N ARG A 117 6.59 1.75 -13.08
CA ARG A 117 6.52 2.14 -14.50
C ARG A 117 6.00 3.56 -14.73
N PHE A 118 5.36 4.17 -13.74
CA PHE A 118 4.62 5.42 -13.87
C PHE A 118 5.26 6.56 -13.08
N ALA A 119 5.00 7.77 -13.52
CA ALA A 119 5.30 8.97 -12.75
C ALA A 119 4.57 8.95 -11.38
N PRO A 120 5.18 9.49 -10.32
CA PRO A 120 6.52 10.06 -10.27
C PRO A 120 7.62 9.00 -10.06
N LEU A 121 7.25 7.74 -9.74
CA LEU A 121 8.19 6.69 -9.32
C LEU A 121 9.26 6.37 -10.39
N ASN A 122 8.87 6.36 -11.68
CA ASN A 122 9.79 6.08 -12.77
C ASN A 122 10.87 7.17 -12.94
N SER A 123 10.70 8.32 -12.31
CA SER A 123 11.52 9.51 -12.48
C SER A 123 12.15 10.02 -11.19
N TRP A 124 11.94 9.37 -10.06
CA TRP A 124 12.59 9.74 -8.81
C TRP A 124 14.11 9.50 -8.86
N PRO A 125 14.91 10.37 -8.21
CA PRO A 125 16.38 10.27 -8.22
C PRO A 125 16.90 8.90 -7.74
N ASP A 126 16.26 8.30 -6.75
CA ASP A 126 16.67 6.99 -6.24
C ASP A 126 16.38 5.83 -7.21
N ASN A 127 15.52 6.06 -8.19
CA ASN A 127 15.22 5.11 -9.27
C ASN A 127 16.07 5.34 -10.54
N VAL A 128 17.12 6.17 -10.43
CA VAL A 128 18.01 6.46 -11.56
C VAL A 128 18.49 5.17 -12.25
N ASN A 129 18.38 5.16 -13.57
CA ASN A 129 18.73 4.05 -14.46
C ASN A 129 17.85 2.78 -14.37
N LEU A 130 16.85 2.68 -13.49
CA LEU A 130 15.93 1.52 -13.47
C LEU A 130 15.01 1.43 -14.70
N ASP A 131 14.84 2.50 -15.45
CA ASP A 131 14.25 2.49 -16.78
C ASP A 131 15.00 1.50 -17.73
N LYS A 132 16.33 1.42 -17.63
CA LYS A 132 17.17 0.46 -18.38
C LYS A 132 16.92 -0.97 -17.91
N ALA A 133 16.75 -1.20 -16.60
CA ALA A 133 16.42 -2.53 -16.08
C ALA A 133 15.08 -3.04 -16.65
N ARG A 134 14.05 -2.20 -16.66
CA ARG A 134 12.76 -2.54 -17.31
C ARG A 134 12.91 -2.75 -18.81
N ARG A 135 13.75 -1.97 -19.49
CA ARG A 135 14.02 -2.14 -20.93
C ARG A 135 14.72 -3.46 -21.23
N LEU A 136 15.63 -3.91 -20.38
CA LEU A 136 16.26 -5.24 -20.50
C LEU A 136 15.25 -6.39 -20.37
N LEU A 137 14.22 -6.23 -19.54
CA LEU A 137 13.17 -7.22 -19.37
C LEU A 137 12.13 -7.23 -20.51
N TRP A 138 12.06 -6.18 -21.34
CA TRP A 138 11.02 -6.06 -22.36
C TRP A 138 10.93 -7.26 -23.33
N PRO A 139 12.03 -7.84 -23.87
CA PRO A 139 11.94 -9.02 -24.73
C PRO A 139 11.27 -10.21 -24.06
N ILE A 140 11.48 -10.39 -22.75
CA ILE A 140 10.84 -11.45 -21.96
C ILE A 140 9.35 -11.11 -21.76
N LYS A 141 9.03 -9.89 -21.33
CA LYS A 141 7.64 -9.42 -21.21
C LYS A 141 6.88 -9.57 -22.51
N GLN A 142 7.51 -9.22 -23.64
CA GLN A 142 6.91 -9.37 -24.95
C GLN A 142 6.65 -10.84 -25.32
N LYS A 143 7.55 -11.75 -24.97
CA LYS A 143 7.41 -13.20 -25.24
C LYS A 143 6.27 -13.83 -24.47
N TYR A 144 6.13 -13.51 -23.19
CA TYR A 144 5.10 -14.11 -22.31
C TYR A 144 3.80 -13.30 -22.27
N GLY A 145 3.80 -12.06 -22.70
CA GLY A 145 2.63 -11.21 -22.90
C GLY A 145 1.82 -11.03 -21.61
N ARG A 146 0.51 -11.30 -21.71
CA ARG A 146 -0.43 -11.10 -20.59
C ARG A 146 -0.34 -12.16 -19.49
N LYS A 147 0.36 -13.28 -19.73
CA LYS A 147 0.54 -14.35 -18.75
C LYS A 147 1.43 -13.97 -17.57
N ILE A 148 2.23 -12.92 -17.71
CA ILE A 148 3.02 -12.34 -16.63
C ILE A 148 2.83 -10.83 -16.60
N SER A 149 2.40 -10.28 -15.47
CA SER A 149 2.34 -8.84 -15.25
C SER A 149 3.74 -8.24 -15.13
N TRP A 150 3.87 -6.94 -15.31
CA TRP A 150 5.11 -6.24 -14.95
C TRP A 150 5.41 -6.32 -13.46
N ALA A 151 4.36 -6.25 -12.64
CA ALA A 151 4.48 -6.38 -11.19
C ALA A 151 5.16 -7.70 -10.79
N ASP A 152 4.63 -8.83 -11.28
CA ASP A 152 5.21 -10.14 -10.99
C ASP A 152 6.57 -10.35 -11.66
N LEU A 153 6.76 -9.87 -12.89
CA LEU A 153 8.02 -10.00 -13.62
C LEU A 153 9.19 -9.31 -12.93
N MET A 154 8.97 -8.08 -12.42
CA MET A 154 10.03 -7.35 -11.71
C MET A 154 10.47 -8.06 -10.42
N ILE A 155 9.52 -8.62 -9.67
CA ILE A 155 9.84 -9.37 -8.44
C ILE A 155 10.50 -10.71 -8.76
N LEU A 156 9.98 -11.45 -9.74
CA LEU A 156 10.57 -12.72 -10.15
C LEU A 156 11.99 -12.53 -10.69
N ALA A 157 12.25 -11.46 -11.44
CA ALA A 157 13.60 -11.14 -11.91
C ALA A 157 14.57 -10.91 -10.74
N GLY A 158 14.13 -10.27 -9.66
CA GLY A 158 14.91 -10.11 -8.43
C GLY A 158 15.23 -11.45 -7.77
N ASN A 159 14.27 -12.36 -7.69
CA ASN A 159 14.50 -13.71 -7.16
C ASN A 159 15.47 -14.51 -8.01
N CYS A 160 15.26 -14.59 -9.33
CA CYS A 160 16.18 -15.26 -10.27
C CYS A 160 17.59 -14.68 -10.18
N ALA A 161 17.72 -13.36 -10.00
CA ALA A 161 19.01 -12.71 -9.83
C ALA A 161 19.74 -13.21 -8.58
N LEU A 162 19.05 -13.27 -7.43
CA LEU A 162 19.61 -13.80 -6.19
C LEU A 162 20.03 -15.27 -6.36
N GLU A 163 19.20 -16.09 -6.98
CA GLU A 163 19.43 -17.54 -7.13
C GLU A 163 20.58 -17.84 -8.10
N THR A 164 20.70 -17.10 -9.19
CA THR A 164 21.84 -17.25 -10.13
C THR A 164 23.18 -16.85 -9.52
N MET A 165 23.18 -16.02 -8.48
CA MET A 165 24.37 -15.66 -7.70
C MET A 165 24.59 -16.54 -6.47
N GLY A 166 23.82 -17.63 -6.32
CA GLY A 166 24.01 -18.67 -5.30
C GLY A 166 23.22 -18.49 -4.01
N PHE A 167 22.32 -17.51 -3.94
CA PHE A 167 21.41 -17.35 -2.79
C PHE A 167 20.11 -18.11 -3.03
N LYS A 168 19.63 -18.83 -2.00
CA LYS A 168 18.33 -19.50 -2.05
C LYS A 168 17.25 -18.60 -1.46
N THR A 169 16.33 -18.14 -2.29
CA THR A 169 15.20 -17.29 -1.87
C THR A 169 14.17 -18.05 -1.04
N GLY A 170 13.31 -17.31 -0.31
CA GLY A 170 12.23 -17.87 0.50
C GLY A 170 11.01 -18.37 -0.30
N GLY A 171 10.97 -18.09 -1.60
CA GLY A 171 9.87 -18.44 -2.50
C GLY A 171 9.36 -17.26 -3.32
N PHE A 172 8.30 -17.51 -4.09
CA PHE A 172 7.64 -16.51 -4.94
C PHE A 172 6.16 -16.84 -5.11
N SER A 173 5.33 -15.82 -5.11
CA SER A 173 3.95 -15.91 -5.56
C SER A 173 3.71 -14.97 -6.73
N GLY A 174 2.99 -15.46 -7.75
CA GLY A 174 2.32 -14.63 -8.74
C GLY A 174 0.99 -14.09 -8.18
N GLY A 175 0.27 -13.33 -9.01
CA GLY A 175 -1.05 -12.80 -8.71
C GLY A 175 -1.10 -11.28 -8.51
N ARG A 176 0.01 -10.56 -8.76
CA ARG A 176 0.05 -9.09 -8.78
C ARG A 176 -0.44 -8.61 -10.15
N ALA A 177 -1.66 -8.11 -10.22
CA ALA A 177 -2.19 -7.54 -11.45
C ALA A 177 -1.63 -6.14 -11.71
N ASP A 178 -1.28 -5.85 -12.97
CA ASP A 178 -0.85 -4.52 -13.37
C ASP A 178 -1.98 -3.49 -13.30
N VAL A 179 -1.64 -2.25 -12.94
CA VAL A 179 -2.48 -1.07 -13.18
C VAL A 179 -2.01 -0.34 -14.44
N TRP A 180 -2.87 0.54 -14.99
CA TRP A 180 -2.66 1.20 -16.29
C TRP A 180 -2.55 2.71 -16.19
N GLU A 181 -2.56 3.25 -14.97
CA GLU A 181 -2.41 4.66 -14.68
C GLU A 181 -1.68 4.85 -13.33
N PRO A 182 -1.02 6.00 -13.10
CA PRO A 182 -0.39 6.29 -11.82
C PRO A 182 -1.44 6.46 -10.72
N GLY A 183 -1.08 6.05 -9.48
CA GLY A 183 -1.88 6.35 -8.30
C GLY A 183 -1.71 7.80 -7.85
N GLU A 184 -2.80 8.52 -7.60
CA GLU A 184 -2.73 9.92 -7.14
C GLU A 184 -2.16 10.07 -5.73
N ASP A 185 -2.35 9.07 -4.91
CA ASP A 185 -1.89 9.04 -3.52
C ASP A 185 -0.37 8.86 -3.38
N ILE A 186 0.36 8.59 -4.46
CA ILE A 186 1.83 8.48 -4.44
C ILE A 186 2.56 9.80 -4.73
N TYR A 187 1.84 10.86 -5.04
CA TYR A 187 2.39 12.20 -5.25
C TYR A 187 1.84 13.18 -4.21
N TRP A 188 2.75 13.87 -3.49
CA TRP A 188 2.43 14.71 -2.33
C TRP A 188 2.78 16.19 -2.53
N GLY A 189 3.00 16.61 -3.73
CA GLY A 189 3.33 17.98 -4.07
C GLY A 189 4.63 18.11 -4.87
N PRO A 190 5.19 19.30 -5.00
CA PRO A 190 6.41 19.54 -5.77
C PRO A 190 7.59 18.74 -5.23
N GLU A 191 8.35 18.13 -6.14
CA GLU A 191 9.48 17.26 -5.84
C GLU A 191 10.48 17.91 -4.86
N GLY A 192 10.80 19.19 -5.03
CA GLY A 192 11.73 19.91 -4.16
C GLY A 192 11.29 20.09 -2.71
N GLU A 193 10.04 19.77 -2.38
CA GLU A 193 9.51 19.90 -1.00
C GLU A 193 9.52 18.58 -0.22
N TRP A 194 9.55 17.42 -0.91
CA TRP A 194 9.30 16.12 -0.28
C TRP A 194 10.41 15.10 -0.52
N LEU A 195 11.41 15.40 -1.34
CA LEU A 195 12.49 14.45 -1.63
C LEU A 195 13.64 14.55 -0.62
N ALA A 196 14.36 13.45 -0.50
CA ALA A 196 15.56 13.31 0.32
C ALA A 196 15.35 13.82 1.77
N ASP A 197 16.26 14.63 2.25
CA ASP A 197 16.24 15.15 3.61
C ASP A 197 15.20 16.29 3.83
N GLU A 198 14.64 16.87 2.78
CA GLU A 198 13.55 17.85 2.85
C GLU A 198 12.26 17.31 3.47
N ARG A 199 12.09 15.99 3.48
CA ARG A 199 10.97 15.27 4.10
C ARG A 199 10.88 15.36 5.62
N TYR A 200 12.00 15.67 6.28
CA TYR A 200 12.05 15.76 7.74
C TYR A 200 11.73 17.17 8.24
N SER A 201 11.08 17.26 9.39
CA SER A 201 10.85 18.51 10.11
C SER A 201 11.47 18.45 11.52
N GLY A 202 11.68 19.61 12.15
CA GLY A 202 12.20 19.69 13.50
C GLY A 202 13.53 18.96 13.70
N ASP A 203 13.60 18.09 14.71
CA ASP A 203 14.75 17.22 14.96
C ASP A 203 14.57 15.89 14.22
N ARG A 204 14.47 15.96 12.89
CA ARG A 204 14.26 14.84 11.97
C ARG A 204 12.99 14.04 12.30
N GLU A 205 11.90 14.76 12.54
CA GLU A 205 10.58 14.15 12.66
C GLU A 205 9.98 13.91 11.28
N LEU A 206 9.43 12.72 11.08
CA LEU A 206 8.78 12.34 9.84
C LEU A 206 7.27 12.20 10.06
N GLU A 207 6.49 12.99 9.34
CA GLU A 207 5.02 13.00 9.45
C GLU A 207 4.42 11.68 8.95
N ASN A 208 3.36 11.19 9.61
CA ASN A 208 2.58 10.07 9.11
C ASN A 208 1.53 10.56 8.07
N PRO A 209 1.31 9.84 6.95
CA PRO A 209 1.80 8.48 6.63
C PRO A 209 3.06 8.49 5.75
N LEU A 210 3.87 9.54 5.73
CA LEU A 210 5.05 9.63 4.87
C LEU A 210 5.89 8.35 4.93
N GLY A 211 6.33 7.91 3.78
CA GLY A 211 7.15 6.73 3.57
C GLY A 211 8.04 6.93 2.35
N ALA A 212 8.75 5.90 1.91
CA ALA A 212 9.66 5.98 0.77
C ALA A 212 8.98 6.50 -0.50
N VAL A 213 7.70 6.18 -0.69
CA VAL A 213 6.91 6.59 -1.86
C VAL A 213 6.78 8.11 -2.01
N GLN A 214 6.70 8.86 -0.91
CA GLN A 214 6.63 10.32 -0.93
C GLN A 214 8.00 10.99 -0.87
N MET A 215 9.03 10.23 -0.54
CA MET A 215 10.36 10.79 -0.25
C MET A 215 11.33 10.71 -1.42
N GLY A 216 10.97 10.00 -2.48
CA GLY A 216 11.86 9.74 -3.60
C GLY A 216 13.09 8.90 -3.26
N LEU A 217 13.23 8.44 -2.02
CA LEU A 217 14.28 7.56 -1.52
C LEU A 217 13.65 6.31 -0.94
N ILE A 218 14.16 5.15 -1.35
CA ILE A 218 13.66 3.84 -0.87
C ILE A 218 14.25 3.48 0.49
N TYR A 219 15.31 4.16 0.91
CA TYR A 219 15.94 4.02 2.23
C TYR A 219 16.32 5.40 2.78
N VAL A 220 17.58 5.59 3.14
CA VAL A 220 18.11 6.83 3.70
C VAL A 220 19.27 7.37 2.86
N ASN A 221 19.64 8.62 3.10
CA ASN A 221 20.79 9.21 2.43
C ASN A 221 22.07 8.39 2.75
N PRO A 222 22.73 7.80 1.75
CA PRO A 222 23.89 6.93 1.96
C PRO A 222 25.12 7.70 2.49
N GLU A 223 25.17 9.00 2.31
CA GLU A 223 26.21 9.85 2.87
C GLU A 223 25.99 10.19 4.36
N GLY A 224 24.78 9.96 4.87
CA GLY A 224 24.33 10.30 6.22
C GLY A 224 23.24 11.38 6.22
N PRO A 225 22.65 11.69 7.38
CA PRO A 225 21.63 12.73 7.51
C PRO A 225 22.08 14.08 6.95
N ASN A 226 21.32 14.67 6.04
CA ASN A 226 21.67 15.92 5.32
C ASN A 226 23.03 15.88 4.58
N GLY A 227 23.50 14.71 4.20
CA GLY A 227 24.82 14.51 3.59
C GLY A 227 25.99 14.58 4.58
N GLU A 228 25.72 14.67 5.87
CA GLU A 228 26.74 14.66 6.93
C GLU A 228 27.06 13.21 7.34
N PRO A 229 28.36 12.85 7.42
CA PRO A 229 28.75 11.46 7.69
C PRO A 229 28.63 11.09 9.16
N ASP A 230 27.40 11.09 9.68
CA ASP A 230 27.03 10.67 11.03
C ASP A 230 26.39 9.25 11.02
N PRO A 231 27.14 8.18 11.34
CA PRO A 231 26.61 6.83 11.37
C PRO A 231 25.48 6.60 12.39
N LEU A 232 25.50 7.26 13.55
CA LEU A 232 24.45 7.07 14.55
C LEU A 232 23.16 7.81 14.15
N GLY A 233 23.29 8.99 13.56
CA GLY A 233 22.17 9.68 12.93
C GLY A 233 21.57 8.86 11.78
N SER A 234 22.43 8.25 10.94
CA SER A 234 22.00 7.33 9.88
C SER A 234 21.26 6.12 10.42
N ALA A 235 21.70 5.52 11.53
CA ALA A 235 21.01 4.40 12.18
C ALA A 235 19.59 4.78 12.63
N ARG A 236 19.39 6.00 13.13
CA ARG A 236 18.06 6.53 13.48
C ARG A 236 17.15 6.62 12.26
N ASP A 237 17.64 7.21 11.18
CA ASP A 237 16.88 7.33 9.93
C ASP A 237 16.54 5.98 9.31
N ILE A 238 17.49 5.03 9.32
CA ILE A 238 17.29 3.66 8.86
C ILE A 238 16.15 3.01 9.65
N ARG A 239 16.19 3.09 10.98
CA ARG A 239 15.17 2.45 11.85
C ARG A 239 13.78 3.02 11.58
N ASP A 240 13.65 4.33 11.45
CA ASP A 240 12.37 4.97 11.14
C ASP A 240 11.87 4.58 9.74
N THR A 241 12.71 4.69 8.72
CA THR A 241 12.33 4.39 7.32
C THR A 241 11.96 2.92 7.14
N PHE A 242 12.78 1.99 7.63
CA PHE A 242 12.51 0.55 7.51
C PHE A 242 11.33 0.11 8.39
N GLY A 243 11.15 0.71 9.56
CA GLY A 243 9.96 0.51 10.40
C GLY A 243 8.66 0.87 9.67
N ARG A 244 8.67 1.97 8.91
CA ARG A 244 7.53 2.38 8.04
C ARG A 244 7.30 1.42 6.88
N MET A 245 8.31 0.67 6.47
CA MET A 245 8.22 -0.42 5.52
C MET A 245 7.86 -1.77 6.16
N ALA A 246 7.44 -1.79 7.44
CA ALA A 246 7.10 -2.98 8.23
C ALA A 246 8.27 -3.89 8.57
N MET A 247 9.52 -3.37 8.60
CA MET A 247 10.71 -4.14 8.95
C MET A 247 11.16 -3.83 10.37
N ASN A 248 11.45 -4.88 11.14
CA ASN A 248 12.13 -4.76 12.44
C ASN A 248 13.65 -4.63 12.26
N ASP A 249 14.39 -4.45 13.36
CA ASP A 249 15.85 -4.25 13.31
C ASP A 249 16.61 -5.45 12.71
N GLU A 250 16.16 -6.69 12.96
CA GLU A 250 16.78 -7.89 12.40
C GLU A 250 16.53 -8.01 10.88
N GLU A 251 15.29 -7.81 10.45
CA GLU A 251 14.91 -7.78 9.04
C GLU A 251 15.65 -6.65 8.30
N THR A 252 15.77 -5.49 8.92
CA THR A 252 16.49 -4.33 8.38
C THR A 252 17.96 -4.64 8.13
N VAL A 253 18.67 -5.17 9.15
CA VAL A 253 20.08 -5.57 9.01
C VAL A 253 20.24 -6.65 7.96
N ALA A 254 19.37 -7.67 7.95
CA ALA A 254 19.40 -8.75 6.98
C ALA A 254 19.24 -8.23 5.54
N LEU A 255 18.32 -7.30 5.33
CA LEU A 255 18.06 -6.70 4.01
C LEU A 255 19.24 -5.84 3.54
N ILE A 256 19.79 -4.96 4.38
CA ILE A 256 20.92 -4.11 4.00
C ILE A 256 22.16 -4.96 3.72
N ALA A 257 22.54 -5.83 4.65
CA ALA A 257 23.71 -6.69 4.49
C ALA A 257 23.57 -7.67 3.31
N GLY A 258 22.37 -8.24 3.13
CA GLY A 258 22.06 -9.13 2.00
C GLY A 258 22.14 -8.41 0.65
N GLY A 259 21.57 -7.20 0.57
CA GLY A 259 21.62 -6.37 -0.63
C GLY A 259 23.04 -5.93 -0.99
N HIS A 260 23.79 -5.41 -0.01
CA HIS A 260 25.15 -4.92 -0.22
C HIS A 260 26.21 -6.04 -0.37
N THR A 261 25.82 -7.30 -0.21
CA THR A 261 26.63 -8.43 -0.66
C THR A 261 26.85 -8.39 -2.18
N PHE A 262 25.95 -7.76 -2.94
CA PHE A 262 25.93 -7.77 -4.40
C PHE A 262 26.19 -6.40 -5.02
N GLY A 263 26.89 -6.39 -6.16
CA GLY A 263 27.04 -5.24 -7.04
C GLY A 263 28.00 -4.15 -6.55
N LYS A 264 27.74 -2.95 -7.03
CA LYS A 264 28.51 -1.75 -6.73
C LYS A 264 27.64 -0.50 -6.81
N ALA A 265 28.09 0.56 -6.18
CA ALA A 265 27.58 1.92 -6.39
C ALA A 265 28.28 2.59 -7.59
N HIS A 266 27.62 3.57 -8.23
CA HIS A 266 28.08 4.27 -9.40
C HIS A 266 28.13 5.78 -9.17
N GLY A 267 29.30 6.35 -9.30
CA GLY A 267 29.59 7.77 -9.11
C GLY A 267 30.84 8.16 -9.90
N ALA A 268 30.91 7.77 -11.18
CA ALA A 268 32.08 7.99 -12.04
C ALA A 268 32.44 9.46 -12.25
N ALA A 269 31.45 10.35 -12.17
CA ALA A 269 31.64 11.81 -12.30
C ALA A 269 30.46 12.57 -11.63
N ASP A 270 30.59 13.89 -11.58
CA ASP A 270 29.60 14.80 -11.03
C ASP A 270 28.27 14.71 -11.82
N PRO A 271 27.14 14.30 -11.20
CA PRO A 271 25.86 14.16 -11.87
C PRO A 271 25.31 15.49 -12.39
N ASP A 272 25.53 16.60 -11.72
CA ASP A 272 25.02 17.93 -12.12
C ASP A 272 25.62 18.38 -13.46
N GLN A 273 26.81 17.89 -13.81
CA GLN A 273 27.48 18.24 -15.06
C GLN A 273 27.19 17.27 -16.20
N HIS A 274 26.82 16.02 -15.89
CA HIS A 274 26.82 14.96 -16.88
C HIS A 274 25.51 14.21 -17.05
N VAL A 275 24.63 14.21 -16.07
CA VAL A 275 23.36 13.48 -16.12
C VAL A 275 22.24 14.35 -16.65
N GLY A 276 21.58 13.88 -17.71
CA GLY A 276 20.39 14.54 -18.29
C GLY A 276 19.12 14.29 -17.47
N PRO A 277 18.00 14.85 -17.94
CA PRO A 277 16.73 14.76 -17.21
C PRO A 277 16.24 13.31 -17.04
N GLU A 278 15.40 13.12 -16.04
CA GLU A 278 14.67 11.90 -15.74
C GLU A 278 13.69 11.52 -16.87
N PRO A 279 13.15 10.29 -16.89
CA PRO A 279 12.29 9.81 -17.99
C PRO A 279 11.09 10.68 -18.34
N GLU A 280 10.42 11.29 -17.34
CA GLU A 280 9.25 12.16 -17.60
C GLU A 280 9.61 13.52 -18.21
N ALA A 281 10.80 14.03 -17.91
CA ALA A 281 11.30 15.29 -18.47
C ALA A 281 12.22 15.10 -19.69
N ALA A 282 12.59 13.87 -20.01
CA ALA A 282 13.40 13.55 -21.19
C ALA A 282 12.63 13.85 -22.48
N SER A 283 13.37 14.15 -23.55
CA SER A 283 12.78 14.43 -24.85
C SER A 283 12.10 13.19 -25.46
N ILE A 284 11.10 13.41 -26.32
CA ILE A 284 10.26 12.34 -26.87
C ILE A 284 11.05 11.28 -27.66
N GLU A 285 12.15 11.64 -28.28
CA GLU A 285 13.04 10.72 -29.01
C GLU A 285 13.80 9.74 -28.12
N GLU A 286 13.90 10.02 -26.80
CA GLU A 286 14.50 9.09 -25.85
C GLU A 286 13.54 7.93 -25.46
N GLN A 287 12.28 8.02 -25.86
CA GLN A 287 11.28 6.93 -25.77
C GLN A 287 11.11 6.36 -24.36
N GLY A 288 11.03 7.25 -23.36
CA GLY A 288 10.85 6.89 -21.95
C GLY A 288 12.13 6.43 -21.25
N LEU A 289 13.31 6.63 -21.85
CA LEU A 289 14.60 6.53 -21.19
C LEU A 289 15.05 7.90 -20.72
N GLY A 290 15.47 8.00 -19.46
CA GLY A 290 16.00 9.23 -18.89
C GLY A 290 17.46 9.12 -18.50
N TRP A 291 17.95 10.12 -17.77
CA TRP A 291 19.29 10.16 -17.18
C TRP A 291 20.42 9.88 -18.17
N LYS A 292 20.30 10.44 -19.36
CA LYS A 292 21.33 10.29 -20.39
C LYS A 292 22.65 10.87 -19.88
N ASN A 293 23.67 10.02 -19.81
CA ASN A 293 24.94 10.40 -19.26
C ASN A 293 25.92 10.81 -20.37
N SER A 294 26.52 12.00 -20.23
CA SER A 294 27.50 12.57 -21.17
C SER A 294 28.95 12.30 -20.79
N PHE A 295 29.19 11.67 -19.63
CA PHE A 295 30.56 11.36 -19.18
C PHE A 295 31.08 10.09 -19.86
N GLY A 296 32.25 10.16 -20.43
CA GLY A 296 32.93 9.03 -21.06
C GLY A 296 32.05 8.27 -22.08
N SER A 297 31.83 6.99 -21.85
CA SER A 297 30.94 6.15 -22.66
C SER A 297 29.44 6.33 -22.32
N GLY A 298 29.13 6.97 -21.22
CA GLY A 298 27.75 7.13 -20.72
C GLY A 298 27.17 5.92 -20.01
N ASN A 299 27.92 4.81 -19.96
CA ASN A 299 27.52 3.55 -19.33
C ASN A 299 28.75 2.77 -18.84
N ALA A 300 28.59 1.51 -18.47
CA ALA A 300 29.66 0.66 -17.96
C ALA A 300 30.44 1.33 -16.80
N GLY A 301 31.76 1.41 -16.87
CA GLY A 301 32.60 2.07 -15.88
C GLY A 301 32.40 3.57 -15.73
N ASP A 302 31.69 4.21 -16.68
CA ASP A 302 31.36 5.64 -16.65
C ASP A 302 29.95 5.91 -16.12
N THR A 303 29.23 4.89 -15.59
CA THR A 303 27.87 5.02 -15.07
C THR A 303 27.82 5.96 -13.85
N ILE A 304 26.76 6.75 -13.78
CA ILE A 304 26.46 7.64 -12.65
C ILE A 304 25.07 7.29 -12.12
N SER A 305 24.94 7.07 -10.80
CA SER A 305 23.66 6.85 -10.11
C SER A 305 23.64 7.57 -8.75
N SER A 306 24.04 6.90 -7.67
CA SER A 306 24.03 7.46 -6.30
C SER A 306 25.12 8.52 -6.04
N GLY A 307 26.12 8.63 -6.90
CA GLY A 307 27.29 9.48 -6.67
C GLY A 307 28.38 8.81 -5.83
N LEU A 308 28.12 7.75 -5.07
CA LEU A 308 29.15 6.93 -4.45
C LEU A 308 29.71 5.96 -5.47
N GLU A 309 30.99 5.56 -5.34
CA GLU A 309 31.68 4.73 -6.35
C GLU A 309 32.45 3.60 -5.72
N GLY A 310 32.10 2.35 -6.12
CA GLY A 310 32.81 1.14 -5.72
C GLY A 310 31.91 0.03 -5.21
N ALA A 311 32.49 -1.14 -4.89
CA ALA A 311 31.80 -2.28 -4.32
C ALA A 311 32.22 -2.52 -2.87
N TRP A 312 31.37 -3.20 -2.11
CA TRP A 312 31.54 -3.45 -0.68
C TRP A 312 32.49 -4.62 -0.38
N ASN A 313 32.66 -5.54 -1.32
CA ASN A 313 33.40 -6.78 -1.11
C ASN A 313 34.07 -7.29 -2.39
N ALA A 314 34.84 -8.37 -2.26
CA ALA A 314 35.65 -8.94 -3.34
C ALA A 314 34.88 -9.85 -4.31
N THR A 315 33.63 -10.22 -3.99
CA THR A 315 32.79 -11.19 -4.70
C THR A 315 31.39 -10.64 -5.05
N PRO A 316 31.29 -9.50 -5.76
CA PRO A 316 30.05 -8.73 -5.89
C PRO A 316 28.93 -9.40 -6.71
N THR A 317 29.17 -10.59 -7.27
CA THR A 317 28.16 -11.41 -7.98
C THR A 317 28.00 -12.80 -7.38
N LYS A 318 28.37 -12.97 -6.11
CA LYS A 318 28.27 -14.25 -5.41
C LYS A 318 27.72 -14.07 -4.01
N TRP A 319 26.76 -14.89 -3.63
CA TRP A 319 26.31 -14.98 -2.24
C TRP A 319 27.39 -15.60 -1.36
N ASP A 320 27.89 -14.84 -0.41
CA ASP A 320 28.74 -15.30 0.69
C ASP A 320 28.73 -14.26 1.83
N ASN A 321 29.52 -14.47 2.88
CA ASN A 321 29.55 -13.58 4.03
C ASN A 321 30.56 -12.41 3.89
N SER A 322 31.10 -12.21 2.71
CA SER A 322 32.24 -11.28 2.47
C SER A 322 31.89 -9.82 2.79
N TYR A 323 30.63 -9.39 2.66
CA TYR A 323 30.23 -8.04 3.06
C TYR A 323 30.42 -7.82 4.56
N LEU A 324 29.89 -8.71 5.41
CA LEU A 324 30.03 -8.61 6.87
C LEU A 324 31.48 -8.80 7.32
N ASP A 325 32.20 -9.72 6.71
CA ASP A 325 33.64 -9.91 6.98
C ASP A 325 34.43 -8.64 6.68
N THR A 326 34.17 -8.01 5.53
CA THR A 326 34.82 -6.76 5.12
C THR A 326 34.48 -5.61 6.07
N LEU A 327 33.20 -5.45 6.46
CA LEU A 327 32.74 -4.40 7.39
C LEU A 327 33.49 -4.45 8.72
N PHE A 328 33.73 -5.64 9.25
CA PHE A 328 34.40 -5.81 10.54
C PHE A 328 35.92 -5.95 10.47
N ALA A 329 36.50 -6.26 9.28
CA ALA A 329 37.95 -6.48 9.15
C ALA A 329 38.78 -5.21 9.27
N TYR A 330 38.20 -4.02 9.01
CA TYR A 330 38.96 -2.79 8.90
C TYR A 330 38.44 -1.68 9.79
N ASP A 331 39.32 -0.75 10.12
CA ASP A 331 38.94 0.59 10.55
C ASP A 331 38.66 1.42 9.28
N TRP A 332 37.63 2.26 9.34
CA TRP A 332 37.10 2.99 8.18
C TRP A 332 37.37 4.48 8.31
N VAL A 333 37.81 5.09 7.22
CA VAL A 333 38.04 6.54 7.11
C VAL A 333 37.28 7.12 5.93
N GLN A 334 36.83 8.37 6.10
CA GLN A 334 36.08 9.08 5.07
C GLN A 334 36.96 9.43 3.87
N THR A 335 36.38 9.36 2.69
CA THR A 335 36.96 9.82 1.44
C THR A 335 35.86 10.40 0.53
N LYS A 336 36.25 10.97 -0.61
CA LYS A 336 35.33 11.42 -1.64
C LYS A 336 35.36 10.48 -2.84
N SER A 337 34.18 10.18 -3.40
CA SER A 337 34.05 9.53 -4.70
C SER A 337 34.48 10.46 -5.84
N PRO A 338 34.63 9.97 -7.07
CA PRO A 338 34.87 10.83 -8.24
C PRO A 338 33.72 11.86 -8.47
N ALA A 339 32.50 11.53 -8.08
CA ALA A 339 31.36 12.43 -8.11
C ALA A 339 31.33 13.45 -6.96
N GLY A 340 32.23 13.34 -5.97
CA GLY A 340 32.32 14.24 -4.82
C GLY A 340 31.50 13.80 -3.61
N ALA A 341 30.79 12.68 -3.68
CA ALA A 341 30.01 12.13 -2.56
C ALA A 341 30.92 11.56 -1.46
N THR A 342 30.48 11.63 -0.20
CA THR A 342 31.18 11.07 0.94
C THR A 342 30.99 9.55 1.03
N GLN A 343 32.09 8.83 1.10
CA GLN A 343 32.10 7.38 1.32
C GLN A 343 33.26 6.99 2.24
N TRP A 344 33.31 5.73 2.66
CA TRP A 344 34.31 5.24 3.58
C TRP A 344 35.17 4.17 2.92
N VAL A 345 36.47 4.21 3.20
CA VAL A 345 37.45 3.22 2.73
C VAL A 345 38.27 2.70 3.91
N PRO A 346 38.91 1.51 3.80
CA PRO A 346 39.82 1.02 4.84
C PRO A 346 40.96 2.00 5.14
N ALA A 347 41.23 2.21 6.41
CA ALA A 347 42.34 3.07 6.87
C ALA A 347 43.70 2.57 6.36
N ASP A 348 44.65 3.48 6.29
CA ASP A 348 46.08 3.22 5.95
C ASP A 348 46.30 2.49 4.60
N GLY A 349 45.29 2.59 3.68
CA GLY A 349 45.34 1.93 2.37
C GLY A 349 45.22 0.41 2.44
N ALA A 350 44.70 -0.13 3.54
CA ALA A 350 44.41 -1.56 3.65
C ALA A 350 43.44 -1.99 2.55
N ALA A 351 43.62 -3.22 2.07
CA ALA A 351 42.77 -3.82 1.02
C ALA A 351 42.71 -3.04 -0.32
N ALA A 352 43.65 -2.17 -0.62
CA ALA A 352 43.65 -1.28 -1.79
C ALA A 352 43.40 -1.99 -3.14
N ASN A 353 43.71 -3.29 -3.25
CA ASN A 353 43.59 -4.10 -4.46
C ASN A 353 42.75 -5.38 -4.21
N SER A 354 41.78 -5.36 -3.33
CA SER A 354 41.00 -6.56 -2.98
C SER A 354 39.75 -6.75 -3.85
N VAL A 355 39.13 -5.67 -4.32
CA VAL A 355 37.90 -5.70 -5.10
C VAL A 355 38.18 -5.62 -6.59
N PRO A 356 37.59 -6.50 -7.45
CA PRO A 356 37.74 -6.42 -8.89
C PRO A 356 37.09 -5.16 -9.47
N ASP A 357 37.59 -4.63 -10.58
CA ASP A 357 36.89 -3.65 -11.39
C ASP A 357 35.74 -4.32 -12.14
N ALA A 358 34.63 -3.59 -12.32
CA ALA A 358 33.44 -4.16 -12.94
C ALA A 358 33.56 -4.42 -14.43
N HIS A 359 34.45 -3.69 -15.15
CA HIS A 359 34.57 -3.73 -16.61
C HIS A 359 36.00 -3.92 -17.11
N ASP A 360 36.99 -3.80 -16.24
CA ASP A 360 38.43 -3.99 -16.59
C ASP A 360 39.08 -5.01 -15.67
N PRO A 361 39.25 -6.26 -16.13
CA PRO A 361 39.82 -7.33 -15.31
C PRO A 361 41.27 -7.09 -14.86
N SER A 362 41.95 -6.12 -15.44
CA SER A 362 43.30 -5.74 -15.05
C SER A 362 43.37 -4.80 -13.84
N LYS A 363 42.25 -4.19 -13.47
CA LYS A 363 42.14 -3.24 -12.37
C LYS A 363 41.54 -3.85 -11.13
N ARG A 364 41.94 -3.33 -9.99
CA ARG A 364 41.38 -3.66 -8.70
C ARG A 364 41.31 -2.40 -7.81
N HIS A 365 40.38 -2.41 -6.87
CA HIS A 365 40.07 -1.27 -5.99
C HIS A 365 40.05 -1.70 -4.52
N ALA A 366 40.01 -0.72 -3.62
CA ALA A 366 39.64 -0.94 -2.24
C ALA A 366 38.11 -1.15 -2.15
N PRO A 367 37.61 -1.90 -1.16
CA PRO A 367 36.21 -1.90 -0.85
C PRO A 367 35.76 -0.54 -0.31
N ILE A 368 34.46 -0.23 -0.47
CA ILE A 368 33.87 0.96 0.11
C ILE A 368 32.77 0.59 1.11
N MET A 369 32.44 1.53 1.99
CA MET A 369 31.22 1.51 2.81
C MET A 369 30.52 2.86 2.70
N PHE A 370 29.20 2.83 2.81
CA PHE A 370 28.38 4.01 2.98
C PHE A 370 28.35 4.42 4.45
N THR A 371 27.93 5.62 4.78
CA THR A 371 27.67 6.02 6.16
C THR A 371 26.59 5.14 6.78
N SER A 372 25.59 4.72 6.01
CA SER A 372 24.58 3.76 6.42
C SER A 372 25.12 2.33 6.70
N ASP A 373 26.20 1.90 6.03
CA ASP A 373 26.87 0.64 6.36
C ASP A 373 27.65 0.74 7.69
N ILE A 374 28.35 1.86 7.87
CA ILE A 374 29.07 2.11 9.13
C ILE A 374 28.08 2.19 10.31
N ALA A 375 26.85 2.64 10.09
CA ALA A 375 25.78 2.61 11.09
C ALA A 375 25.51 1.19 11.62
N LEU A 376 25.56 0.16 10.75
CA LEU A 376 25.38 -1.24 11.15
C LEU A 376 26.51 -1.76 12.05
N LYS A 377 27.68 -1.14 12.01
CA LYS A 377 28.82 -1.46 12.89
C LYS A 377 28.80 -0.65 14.18
N MET A 378 28.22 0.56 14.18
CA MET A 378 28.35 1.51 15.29
C MET A 378 27.11 1.58 16.18
N ASP A 379 25.88 1.43 15.64
CA ASP A 379 24.67 1.38 16.46
C ASP A 379 24.66 0.10 17.31
N PRO A 380 24.49 0.18 18.64
CA PRO A 380 24.64 -0.98 19.53
C PRO A 380 23.70 -2.15 19.19
N ILE A 381 22.47 -1.87 18.73
CA ILE A 381 21.48 -2.89 18.37
C ILE A 381 21.87 -3.54 17.05
N TYR A 382 22.11 -2.73 16.03
CA TYR A 382 22.53 -3.22 14.71
C TYR A 382 23.87 -3.96 14.77
N ALA A 383 24.85 -3.45 15.53
CA ALA A 383 26.15 -4.11 15.71
C ALA A 383 26.02 -5.50 16.34
N SER A 384 25.11 -5.67 17.29
CA SER A 384 24.82 -6.98 17.87
C SER A 384 24.28 -7.97 16.84
N ILE A 385 23.35 -7.53 15.99
CA ILE A 385 22.74 -8.36 14.95
C ILE A 385 23.76 -8.66 13.85
N THR A 386 24.47 -7.66 13.33
CA THR A 386 25.47 -7.83 12.27
C THR A 386 26.61 -8.75 12.71
N LYS A 387 27.04 -8.64 13.97
CA LYS A 387 28.09 -9.52 14.51
C LYS A 387 27.61 -10.96 14.62
N ARG A 388 26.37 -11.18 15.09
CA ARG A 388 25.76 -12.50 15.12
C ARG A 388 25.66 -13.11 13.72
N PHE A 389 25.24 -12.34 12.73
CA PHE A 389 25.16 -12.77 11.34
C PHE A 389 26.54 -13.07 10.73
N GLN A 390 27.56 -12.27 11.06
CA GLN A 390 28.94 -12.56 10.66
C GLN A 390 29.43 -13.91 11.20
N GLU A 391 29.14 -14.20 12.45
CA GLU A 391 29.55 -15.45 13.14
C GLU A 391 28.70 -16.65 12.71
N ASN A 392 27.48 -16.45 12.19
CA ASN A 392 26.52 -17.49 11.85
C ASN A 392 25.94 -17.27 10.41
N PRO A 393 26.70 -17.58 9.34
CA PRO A 393 26.27 -17.31 7.95
C PRO A 393 24.95 -17.98 7.55
N ASP A 394 24.65 -19.17 8.10
CA ASP A 394 23.38 -19.87 7.80
C ASP A 394 22.17 -19.15 8.43
N GLU A 395 22.34 -18.55 9.61
CA GLU A 395 21.35 -17.72 10.26
C GLU A 395 21.10 -16.45 9.43
N PHE A 396 22.17 -15.80 8.98
CA PHE A 396 22.09 -14.65 8.09
C PHE A 396 21.34 -14.98 6.78
N ALA A 397 21.67 -16.08 6.14
CA ALA A 397 20.98 -16.52 4.93
C ALA A 397 19.49 -16.75 5.18
N THR A 398 19.14 -17.37 6.31
CA THR A 398 17.74 -17.60 6.70
C THR A 398 17.01 -16.29 6.96
N ALA A 399 17.61 -15.37 7.70
CA ALA A 399 17.03 -14.07 8.01
C ALA A 399 16.83 -13.23 6.73
N PHE A 400 17.82 -13.20 5.83
CA PHE A 400 17.70 -12.49 4.57
C PHE A 400 16.62 -13.10 3.65
N ALA A 401 16.52 -14.43 3.55
CA ALA A 401 15.47 -15.09 2.77
C ALA A 401 14.07 -14.72 3.26
N LYS A 402 13.84 -14.71 4.57
CA LYS A 402 12.57 -14.32 5.18
C LYS A 402 12.27 -12.83 4.99
N ALA A 403 13.26 -11.96 5.23
CA ALA A 403 13.09 -10.53 5.08
C ALA A 403 12.84 -10.13 3.61
N TRP A 404 13.54 -10.75 2.66
CA TRP A 404 13.32 -10.56 1.22
C TRP A 404 11.92 -11.02 0.79
N PHE A 405 11.48 -12.20 1.27
CA PHE A 405 10.14 -12.69 1.00
C PHE A 405 9.07 -11.74 1.56
N LYS A 406 9.23 -11.28 2.80
CA LYS A 406 8.34 -10.28 3.41
C LYS A 406 8.35 -8.97 2.62
N LEU A 407 9.53 -8.43 2.28
CA LEU A 407 9.67 -7.21 1.49
C LEU A 407 8.84 -7.25 0.21
N THR A 408 8.89 -8.36 -0.50
CA THR A 408 8.31 -8.53 -1.85
C THR A 408 6.85 -9.03 -1.84
N HIS A 409 6.29 -9.46 -0.69
CA HIS A 409 4.95 -10.08 -0.62
C HIS A 409 4.01 -9.49 0.44
N ARG A 410 4.50 -8.60 1.33
CA ARG A 410 3.68 -8.06 2.45
C ARG A 410 2.45 -7.25 2.00
N ASP A 411 2.42 -6.79 0.75
CA ASP A 411 1.31 -6.06 0.12
C ASP A 411 0.29 -6.94 -0.61
N MET A 412 0.51 -8.29 -0.60
CA MET A 412 -0.35 -9.23 -1.33
C MET A 412 -1.56 -9.75 -0.52
N GLY A 413 -1.60 -9.47 0.78
CA GLY A 413 -2.63 -10.00 1.69
C GLY A 413 -2.41 -11.45 2.11
N PRO A 414 -3.48 -12.20 2.44
CA PRO A 414 -3.37 -13.55 2.99
C PRO A 414 -2.88 -14.56 1.95
N ILE A 415 -2.29 -15.66 2.45
CA ILE A 415 -1.73 -16.75 1.63
C ILE A 415 -2.73 -17.33 0.62
N SER A 416 -4.05 -17.24 0.88
CA SER A 416 -5.09 -17.69 -0.04
C SER A 416 -5.11 -16.95 -1.39
N ARG A 417 -4.47 -15.80 -1.48
CA ARG A 417 -4.29 -15.03 -2.72
C ARG A 417 -3.04 -15.44 -3.51
N TYR A 418 -2.16 -16.24 -2.93
CA TYR A 418 -0.88 -16.58 -3.53
C TYR A 418 -1.03 -17.67 -4.59
N VAL A 419 -0.34 -17.50 -5.71
CA VAL A 419 -0.49 -18.34 -6.90
C VAL A 419 0.86 -18.83 -7.41
N GLY A 420 0.90 -20.10 -7.79
CA GLY A 420 2.05 -20.71 -8.44
C GLY A 420 2.78 -21.76 -7.58
N PRO A 421 3.69 -22.52 -8.21
CA PRO A 421 4.36 -23.66 -7.56
C PRO A 421 5.47 -23.26 -6.58
N LEU A 422 5.91 -21.99 -6.58
CA LEU A 422 6.98 -21.49 -5.73
C LEU A 422 6.46 -20.85 -4.43
N VAL A 423 5.14 -20.90 -4.20
CA VAL A 423 4.52 -20.42 -2.95
C VAL A 423 5.02 -21.26 -1.78
N PRO A 424 5.54 -20.64 -0.70
CA PRO A 424 5.97 -21.37 0.48
C PRO A 424 4.83 -22.19 1.11
N ALA A 425 5.16 -23.36 1.63
CA ALA A 425 4.18 -24.21 2.31
C ALA A 425 3.79 -23.69 3.72
N THR A 426 4.62 -22.82 4.31
CA THR A 426 4.40 -22.22 5.63
C THR A 426 3.86 -20.82 5.48
N THR A 427 2.89 -20.46 6.33
CA THR A 427 2.35 -19.10 6.43
C THR A 427 3.09 -18.35 7.53
N GLU A 428 3.52 -17.14 7.24
CA GLU A 428 4.14 -16.26 8.23
C GLU A 428 3.06 -15.44 8.97
N LEU A 429 3.33 -15.06 10.22
CA LEU A 429 2.35 -14.38 11.07
C LEU A 429 1.89 -13.02 10.50
N TRP A 430 2.79 -12.29 9.82
CA TRP A 430 2.48 -11.01 9.16
C TRP A 430 1.50 -11.13 7.96
N GLN A 431 1.20 -12.36 7.52
CA GLN A 431 0.21 -12.62 6.46
C GLN A 431 -1.22 -12.73 7.01
N ASP A 432 -1.45 -12.42 8.28
CA ASP A 432 -2.75 -12.49 8.96
C ASP A 432 -3.45 -13.85 8.75
N PRO A 433 -2.84 -14.99 9.15
CA PRO A 433 -3.33 -16.31 8.83
C PRO A 433 -4.75 -16.57 9.33
N ILE A 434 -5.53 -17.26 8.53
CA ILE A 434 -6.91 -17.67 8.83
C ILE A 434 -7.00 -19.18 8.65
N PRO A 435 -7.61 -19.93 9.60
CA PRO A 435 -7.77 -21.36 9.47
C PRO A 435 -8.56 -21.74 8.21
N VAL A 436 -8.17 -22.85 7.59
CA VAL A 436 -8.94 -23.45 6.49
C VAL A 436 -10.18 -24.13 7.06
N ALA A 437 -11.33 -24.00 6.38
CA ALA A 437 -12.57 -24.63 6.79
C ALA A 437 -12.43 -26.17 6.77
N ASP A 438 -12.75 -26.80 7.89
CA ASP A 438 -12.72 -28.25 8.10
C ASP A 438 -14.09 -28.87 8.30
N HIS A 439 -15.15 -28.12 8.02
CA HIS A 439 -16.54 -28.50 8.27
C HIS A 439 -17.48 -28.00 7.15
N PRO A 440 -18.67 -28.64 7.00
CA PRO A 440 -19.72 -28.13 6.13
C PRO A 440 -20.25 -26.77 6.62
N PHE A 441 -20.52 -25.86 5.68
CA PHE A 441 -21.10 -24.56 5.96
C PHE A 441 -22.62 -24.64 6.17
N ILE A 442 -23.18 -23.57 6.75
CA ILE A 442 -24.62 -23.37 6.93
C ILE A 442 -25.33 -23.20 5.57
N ASP A 443 -26.54 -23.70 5.47
CA ASP A 443 -27.39 -23.59 4.29
C ASP A 443 -28.45 -22.48 4.42
N ALA A 444 -29.28 -22.32 3.40
CA ALA A 444 -30.31 -21.25 3.36
C ALA A 444 -31.32 -21.38 4.52
N GLN A 445 -31.64 -22.58 5.00
CA GLN A 445 -32.56 -22.78 6.12
C GLN A 445 -31.90 -22.35 7.44
N ASP A 446 -30.65 -22.70 7.63
CA ASP A 446 -29.84 -22.27 8.78
C ASP A 446 -29.69 -20.75 8.82
N ILE A 447 -29.38 -20.14 7.66
CA ILE A 447 -29.25 -18.67 7.51
C ILE A 447 -30.55 -17.99 7.96
N ALA A 448 -31.71 -18.44 7.50
CA ALA A 448 -33.00 -17.88 7.88
C ALA A 448 -33.28 -18.03 9.39
N ALA A 449 -32.99 -19.19 9.96
CA ALA A 449 -33.16 -19.46 11.39
C ALA A 449 -32.22 -18.59 12.25
N LEU A 450 -30.95 -18.47 11.85
CA LEU A 450 -29.97 -17.64 12.53
C LEU A 450 -30.30 -16.15 12.46
N LYS A 451 -30.79 -15.62 11.31
CA LYS A 451 -31.28 -14.24 11.21
C LYS A 451 -32.40 -13.97 12.22
N ALA A 452 -33.37 -14.87 12.32
CA ALA A 452 -34.47 -14.74 13.29
C ALA A 452 -33.95 -14.76 14.75
N THR A 453 -32.99 -15.63 15.06
CA THR A 453 -32.38 -15.74 16.39
C THR A 453 -31.59 -14.46 16.73
N LEU A 454 -30.79 -13.94 15.80
CA LEU A 454 -30.00 -12.72 15.96
C LEU A 454 -30.89 -11.50 16.26
N LEU A 455 -31.97 -11.33 15.50
CA LEU A 455 -32.94 -10.24 15.71
C LEU A 455 -33.71 -10.39 17.01
N GLY A 456 -33.92 -11.60 17.51
CA GLY A 456 -34.57 -11.87 18.81
C GLY A 456 -33.63 -11.85 20.01
N ALA A 457 -32.33 -11.65 19.82
CA ALA A 457 -31.33 -11.82 20.89
C ALA A 457 -31.19 -10.59 21.83
N GLY A 458 -31.93 -9.52 21.59
CA GLY A 458 -31.93 -8.30 22.43
C GLY A 458 -30.80 -7.30 22.07
N LEU A 459 -30.22 -7.42 20.88
CA LEU A 459 -29.36 -6.41 20.26
C LEU A 459 -30.21 -5.49 19.39
N SER A 460 -29.93 -4.19 19.41
CA SER A 460 -30.60 -3.22 18.53
C SER A 460 -30.03 -3.34 17.08
N ILE A 461 -30.74 -2.75 16.12
CA ILE A 461 -30.27 -2.65 14.73
C ILE A 461 -28.94 -1.90 14.70
N ALA A 462 -28.80 -0.81 15.45
CA ALA A 462 -27.56 -0.03 15.56
C ALA A 462 -26.40 -0.87 16.09
N GLU A 463 -26.59 -1.70 17.12
CA GLU A 463 -25.53 -2.57 17.68
C GLU A 463 -25.09 -3.64 16.66
N LEU A 464 -26.02 -4.29 15.96
CA LEU A 464 -25.70 -5.31 14.94
C LEU A 464 -24.97 -4.69 13.73
N VAL A 465 -25.47 -3.57 13.20
CA VAL A 465 -24.86 -2.85 12.07
C VAL A 465 -23.46 -2.36 12.43
N SER A 466 -23.31 -1.70 13.61
CA SER A 466 -22.00 -1.18 14.05
C SER A 466 -20.98 -2.28 14.27
N THR A 467 -21.37 -3.44 14.81
CA THR A 467 -20.47 -4.59 15.02
C THR A 467 -20.01 -5.18 13.68
N ALA A 468 -20.91 -5.37 12.72
CA ALA A 468 -20.56 -5.86 11.39
C ALA A 468 -19.65 -4.88 10.63
N TRP A 469 -19.99 -3.58 10.68
CA TRP A 469 -19.15 -2.54 10.07
C TRP A 469 -17.76 -2.49 10.71
N ALA A 470 -17.67 -2.48 12.04
CA ALA A 470 -16.40 -2.44 12.76
C ALA A 470 -15.49 -3.63 12.42
N SER A 471 -16.07 -4.79 12.12
CA SER A 471 -15.33 -5.97 11.66
C SER A 471 -14.85 -5.82 10.23
N ALA A 472 -15.73 -5.48 9.29
CA ALA A 472 -15.46 -5.49 7.86
C ALA A 472 -14.66 -4.25 7.38
N ALA A 473 -14.94 -3.07 7.91
CA ALA A 473 -14.39 -1.80 7.43
C ALA A 473 -12.92 -1.54 7.84
N THR A 474 -12.26 -2.51 8.46
CA THR A 474 -10.80 -2.51 8.65
C THR A 474 -10.04 -2.88 7.37
N PHE A 475 -10.73 -3.43 6.38
CA PHE A 475 -10.11 -3.85 5.12
C PHE A 475 -9.44 -2.69 4.39
N ARG A 476 -8.24 -2.95 3.86
CA ARG A 476 -7.48 -2.05 3.00
C ARG A 476 -7.18 -2.76 1.66
N ASN A 477 -7.69 -2.23 0.56
CA ASN A 477 -7.40 -2.78 -0.76
C ASN A 477 -5.93 -2.60 -1.19
N SER A 478 -5.24 -1.65 -0.58
CA SER A 478 -3.82 -1.34 -0.86
C SER A 478 -2.90 -2.52 -0.58
N ASP A 479 -3.11 -3.24 0.54
CA ASP A 479 -2.32 -4.41 0.93
C ASP A 479 -3.17 -5.65 1.27
N LYS A 480 -4.49 -5.57 1.02
CA LYS A 480 -5.44 -6.69 1.22
C LYS A 480 -5.53 -7.18 2.67
N ARG A 481 -5.18 -6.34 3.64
CA ARG A 481 -5.25 -6.66 5.07
C ARG A 481 -6.56 -6.18 5.69
N GLY A 482 -6.91 -6.75 6.84
CA GLY A 482 -8.14 -6.44 7.54
C GLY A 482 -9.35 -7.19 6.98
N GLY A 483 -10.56 -6.74 7.33
CA GLY A 483 -11.82 -7.34 6.94
C GLY A 483 -12.48 -8.18 8.02
N ALA A 484 -13.64 -8.75 7.70
CA ALA A 484 -14.47 -9.51 8.64
C ALA A 484 -13.97 -10.93 8.89
N ASN A 485 -13.26 -11.51 7.92
CA ASN A 485 -12.75 -12.88 8.01
C ASN A 485 -11.70 -12.99 9.13
N GLY A 486 -11.78 -14.03 9.93
CA GLY A 486 -10.96 -14.20 11.14
C GLY A 486 -11.64 -13.70 12.42
N ALA A 487 -12.72 -12.93 12.36
CA ALA A 487 -13.39 -12.34 13.52
C ALA A 487 -12.41 -11.68 14.51
N ARG A 488 -11.34 -11.03 13.98
CA ARG A 488 -10.28 -10.41 14.82
C ARG A 488 -10.81 -9.26 15.69
N ILE A 489 -12.01 -8.77 15.40
CA ILE A 489 -12.70 -7.79 16.24
C ILE A 489 -12.87 -8.24 17.71
N ARG A 490 -12.84 -9.56 18.01
CA ARG A 490 -12.88 -10.08 19.38
C ARG A 490 -11.49 -10.25 20.02
N LEU A 491 -10.43 -10.06 19.24
CA LEU A 491 -9.04 -10.27 19.64
C LEU A 491 -8.32 -8.93 19.88
N ALA A 492 -7.24 -8.97 20.66
CA ALA A 492 -6.34 -7.83 20.72
C ALA A 492 -5.59 -7.70 19.37
N PRO A 493 -5.34 -6.46 18.91
CA PRO A 493 -5.67 -5.18 19.54
C PRO A 493 -7.07 -4.65 19.20
N GLN A 494 -7.78 -5.22 18.21
CA GLN A 494 -8.98 -4.63 17.59
C GLN A 494 -10.16 -4.51 18.56
N LYS A 495 -10.32 -5.43 19.51
CA LYS A 495 -11.39 -5.40 20.51
C LYS A 495 -11.35 -4.15 21.40
N ASP A 496 -10.17 -3.57 21.57
CA ASP A 496 -9.92 -2.46 22.50
C ASP A 496 -9.90 -1.09 21.80
N TRP A 497 -10.07 -1.03 20.47
CA TRP A 497 -10.09 0.22 19.71
C TRP A 497 -11.27 1.11 20.07
N ALA A 498 -10.98 2.37 20.36
CA ALA A 498 -12.00 3.34 20.75
C ALA A 498 -13.12 3.52 19.72
N ALA A 499 -12.80 3.43 18.43
CA ALA A 499 -13.75 3.49 17.32
C ALA A 499 -14.87 2.43 17.42
N ASN A 500 -14.62 1.31 18.10
CA ASN A 500 -15.51 0.16 18.19
C ASN A 500 -16.39 0.16 19.45
N ASN A 501 -16.30 1.17 20.32
CA ASN A 501 -17.01 1.21 21.61
C ASN A 501 -16.83 -0.09 22.41
N PRO A 502 -15.67 -0.34 23.03
CA PRO A 502 -15.29 -1.65 23.59
C PRO A 502 -16.33 -2.26 24.53
N GLU A 503 -17.01 -1.46 25.36
CA GLU A 503 -18.06 -1.95 26.28
C GLU A 503 -19.28 -2.49 25.54
N THR A 504 -19.79 -1.76 24.55
CA THR A 504 -20.92 -2.18 23.72
C THR A 504 -20.53 -3.37 22.85
N LEU A 505 -19.32 -3.34 22.27
CA LEU A 505 -18.78 -4.43 21.48
C LEU A 505 -18.69 -5.73 22.29
N ALA A 506 -18.14 -5.67 23.51
CA ALA A 506 -18.04 -6.85 24.39
C ALA A 506 -19.40 -7.48 24.68
N LYS A 507 -20.44 -6.67 24.94
CA LYS A 507 -21.81 -7.15 25.11
C LYS A 507 -22.31 -7.86 23.85
N SER A 508 -22.12 -7.24 22.68
CA SER A 508 -22.57 -7.81 21.39
C SER A 508 -21.87 -9.14 21.10
N LEU A 509 -20.54 -9.19 21.27
CA LEU A 509 -19.76 -10.40 21.06
C LEU A 509 -20.17 -11.53 22.00
N GLN A 510 -20.41 -11.27 23.29
CA GLN A 510 -20.87 -12.28 24.24
C GLN A 510 -22.21 -12.92 23.81
N ILE A 511 -23.11 -12.14 23.25
CA ILE A 511 -24.40 -12.64 22.74
C ILE A 511 -24.18 -13.48 21.49
N LEU A 512 -23.36 -13.00 20.55
CA LEU A 512 -23.05 -13.71 19.30
C LEU A 512 -22.31 -15.02 19.55
N GLU A 513 -21.33 -15.06 20.45
CA GLU A 513 -20.61 -16.26 20.86
C GLU A 513 -21.53 -17.30 21.47
N ARG A 514 -22.52 -16.88 22.27
CA ARG A 514 -23.54 -17.78 22.81
C ARG A 514 -24.41 -18.38 21.67
N ILE A 515 -24.86 -17.56 20.72
CA ILE A 515 -25.63 -18.04 19.56
C ILE A 515 -24.80 -19.04 18.74
N GLN A 516 -23.53 -18.74 18.52
CA GLN A 516 -22.60 -19.66 17.84
C GLN A 516 -22.50 -21.00 18.56
N ALA A 517 -22.27 -21.00 19.87
CA ALA A 517 -22.15 -22.20 20.69
C ALA A 517 -23.44 -23.04 20.68
N ASP A 518 -24.60 -22.39 20.88
CA ASP A 518 -25.90 -23.02 20.87
C ASP A 518 -26.22 -23.67 19.51
N PHE A 519 -25.98 -22.94 18.41
CA PHE A 519 -26.16 -23.43 17.06
C PHE A 519 -25.23 -24.63 16.79
N ASN A 520 -23.92 -24.47 16.97
CA ASN A 520 -22.93 -25.49 16.65
C ASN A 520 -23.11 -26.78 17.47
N SER A 521 -23.54 -26.66 18.74
CA SER A 521 -23.81 -27.83 19.60
C SER A 521 -25.08 -28.56 19.21
N SER A 522 -26.04 -27.90 18.56
CA SER A 522 -27.31 -28.49 18.13
C SER A 522 -27.23 -29.22 16.79
N GLN A 523 -26.14 -29.04 16.02
CA GLN A 523 -26.05 -29.57 14.67
C GLN A 523 -25.62 -31.03 14.64
N SER A 524 -26.25 -31.81 13.74
CA SER A 524 -25.83 -33.17 13.37
C SER A 524 -24.99 -33.08 12.08
N GLY A 525 -23.98 -33.93 11.94
CA GLY A 525 -23.16 -34.02 10.72
C GLY A 525 -21.99 -33.02 10.64
N GLY A 526 -21.65 -32.37 11.74
CA GLY A 526 -20.48 -31.53 11.84
C GLY A 526 -20.61 -30.12 11.20
N LYS A 527 -21.81 -29.72 10.75
CA LYS A 527 -22.09 -28.39 10.24
C LYS A 527 -21.83 -27.34 11.33
N ARG A 528 -21.20 -26.23 10.97
CA ARG A 528 -20.86 -25.14 11.90
C ARG A 528 -21.02 -23.76 11.25
N VAL A 529 -21.22 -22.77 12.10
CA VAL A 529 -21.10 -21.35 11.75
C VAL A 529 -19.93 -20.72 12.52
N SER A 530 -19.12 -19.93 11.84
CA SER A 530 -18.08 -19.12 12.47
C SER A 530 -18.66 -17.87 13.12
N LEU A 531 -17.94 -17.29 14.08
CA LEU A 531 -18.32 -15.99 14.65
C LEU A 531 -18.21 -14.87 13.59
N ALA A 532 -17.22 -14.96 12.71
CA ALA A 532 -17.06 -14.04 11.59
C ALA A 532 -18.31 -14.00 10.69
N ASP A 533 -18.83 -15.17 10.33
CA ASP A 533 -20.09 -15.27 9.56
C ASP A 533 -21.30 -14.76 10.36
N LEU A 534 -21.39 -15.05 11.66
CA LEU A 534 -22.50 -14.55 12.50
C LEU A 534 -22.50 -13.04 12.65
N ILE A 535 -21.34 -12.41 12.77
CA ILE A 535 -21.20 -10.95 12.84
C ILE A 535 -21.75 -10.31 11.56
N VAL A 536 -21.32 -10.79 10.40
CA VAL A 536 -21.78 -10.28 9.11
C VAL A 536 -23.27 -10.57 8.90
N LEU A 537 -23.72 -11.79 9.22
CA LEU A 537 -25.14 -12.19 9.11
C LEU A 537 -26.04 -11.33 10.00
N GLY A 538 -25.57 -10.97 11.20
CA GLY A 538 -26.27 -10.06 12.11
C GLY A 538 -26.48 -8.68 11.51
N GLY A 539 -25.45 -8.11 10.90
CA GLY A 539 -25.54 -6.85 10.15
C GLY A 539 -26.52 -6.94 8.98
N CYS A 540 -26.45 -8.02 8.19
CA CYS A 540 -27.39 -8.24 7.07
C CYS A 540 -28.84 -8.35 7.55
N ALA A 541 -29.10 -9.11 8.63
CA ALA A 541 -30.45 -9.23 9.21
C ALA A 541 -30.99 -7.89 9.72
N ALA A 542 -30.14 -7.09 10.36
CA ALA A 542 -30.51 -5.76 10.85
C ALA A 542 -30.86 -4.79 9.71
N VAL A 543 -30.09 -4.82 8.60
CA VAL A 543 -30.37 -4.01 7.40
C VAL A 543 -31.70 -4.44 6.76
N GLU A 544 -31.98 -5.75 6.63
CA GLU A 544 -33.27 -6.25 6.13
C GLU A 544 -34.45 -5.75 6.99
N GLN A 545 -34.31 -5.85 8.32
CA GLN A 545 -35.36 -5.40 9.23
C GLN A 545 -35.58 -3.89 9.14
N ALA A 546 -34.52 -3.08 9.07
CA ALA A 546 -34.60 -1.63 8.94
C ALA A 546 -35.23 -1.21 7.60
N ALA A 547 -34.92 -1.90 6.51
CA ALA A 547 -35.53 -1.68 5.19
C ALA A 547 -37.03 -2.04 5.20
N SER A 548 -37.39 -3.15 5.81
CA SER A 548 -38.80 -3.56 5.99
C SER A 548 -39.58 -2.57 6.82
N ALA A 549 -39.00 -2.02 7.90
CA ALA A 549 -39.61 -0.98 8.72
C ALA A 549 -39.81 0.34 7.95
N ALA A 550 -38.97 0.60 6.93
CA ALA A 550 -39.12 1.74 6.03
C ALA A 550 -40.21 1.52 4.95
N GLY A 551 -40.75 0.32 4.83
CA GLY A 551 -41.73 -0.03 3.79
C GLY A 551 -41.10 -0.55 2.47
N ASN A 552 -39.81 -0.77 2.43
CA ASN A 552 -39.05 -1.25 1.26
C ASN A 552 -38.32 -2.55 1.63
N PRO A 553 -39.01 -3.69 1.79
CA PRO A 553 -38.39 -4.93 2.16
C PRO A 553 -37.42 -5.40 1.07
N VAL A 554 -36.22 -5.80 1.48
CA VAL A 554 -35.15 -6.26 0.61
C VAL A 554 -34.47 -7.47 1.25
N ALA A 555 -33.95 -8.38 0.45
CA ALA A 555 -33.05 -9.42 0.93
C ALA A 555 -31.61 -8.97 0.77
N VAL A 556 -30.81 -9.07 1.82
CA VAL A 556 -29.38 -8.77 1.79
C VAL A 556 -28.62 -10.06 1.50
N PRO A 557 -27.91 -10.15 0.35
CA PRO A 557 -27.13 -11.32 0.00
C PRO A 557 -26.09 -11.64 1.07
N PHE A 558 -25.97 -12.92 1.39
CA PHE A 558 -24.98 -13.43 2.34
C PHE A 558 -24.44 -14.79 1.86
N THR A 559 -23.12 -14.92 1.87
CA THR A 559 -22.43 -16.18 1.56
C THR A 559 -21.59 -16.60 2.77
N PRO A 560 -21.82 -17.80 3.34
CA PRO A 560 -21.01 -18.34 4.44
C PRO A 560 -19.62 -18.72 3.95
N GLY A 561 -18.68 -18.91 4.88
CA GLY A 561 -17.34 -19.41 4.57
C GLY A 561 -16.21 -18.65 5.25
N ARG A 562 -16.51 -17.61 6.04
CA ARG A 562 -15.50 -16.99 6.91
C ARG A 562 -15.16 -17.93 8.05
N MET A 563 -13.93 -17.83 8.52
CA MET A 563 -13.41 -18.64 9.64
C MET A 563 -12.95 -17.70 10.77
N ASP A 564 -12.73 -18.28 11.95
CA ASP A 564 -12.32 -17.55 13.14
C ASP A 564 -10.82 -17.76 13.38
N ALA A 565 -10.02 -16.69 13.33
CA ALA A 565 -8.60 -16.72 13.70
C ALA A 565 -8.43 -16.79 15.22
N THR A 566 -7.26 -17.19 15.69
CA THR A 566 -6.88 -17.21 17.11
C THR A 566 -6.04 -15.97 17.47
N GLN A 567 -5.78 -15.76 18.76
CA GLN A 567 -4.88 -14.71 19.18
C GLN A 567 -3.43 -15.00 18.75
N GLU A 568 -3.06 -16.27 18.72
CA GLU A 568 -1.75 -16.75 18.25
C GLU A 568 -1.55 -16.50 16.75
N ASP A 569 -2.64 -16.49 15.97
CA ASP A 569 -2.64 -16.18 14.53
C ASP A 569 -2.65 -14.66 14.25
N THR A 570 -2.56 -13.82 15.29
CA THR A 570 -2.68 -12.36 15.15
C THR A 570 -1.39 -11.68 15.61
N ASP A 571 -0.65 -11.09 14.68
CA ASP A 571 0.48 -10.21 14.98
C ASP A 571 -0.06 -8.88 15.53
N ILE A 572 -0.03 -8.73 16.86
CA ILE A 572 -0.64 -7.59 17.56
C ILE A 572 -0.04 -6.26 17.09
N GLU A 573 1.28 -6.19 16.98
CA GLU A 573 1.98 -4.94 16.59
C GLU A 573 1.69 -4.57 15.13
N SER A 574 1.82 -5.53 14.25
CA SER A 574 1.54 -5.34 12.82
C SER A 574 0.05 -5.07 12.56
N PHE A 575 -0.87 -5.67 13.34
CA PHE A 575 -2.31 -5.46 13.18
C PHE A 575 -2.79 -4.13 13.77
N ALA A 576 -2.07 -3.56 14.74
CA ALA A 576 -2.44 -2.28 15.37
C ALA A 576 -2.51 -1.10 14.38
N VAL A 577 -1.76 -1.17 13.28
CA VAL A 577 -1.79 -0.12 12.23
C VAL A 577 -3.13 -0.03 11.49
N LEU A 578 -3.99 -1.05 11.62
CA LEU A 578 -5.35 -1.04 11.05
C LEU A 578 -6.36 -0.27 11.92
N GLU A 579 -5.95 0.22 13.09
CA GLU A 579 -6.82 1.04 13.93
C GLU A 579 -7.27 2.30 13.17
N PRO A 580 -8.58 2.54 13.05
CA PRO A 580 -9.07 3.72 12.35
C PRO A 580 -8.66 5.01 13.08
N LYS A 581 -7.87 5.85 12.43
CA LYS A 581 -7.64 7.24 12.88
C LYS A 581 -8.89 8.08 12.71
N ALA A 582 -9.66 7.78 11.68
CA ALA A 582 -11.00 8.30 11.45
C ALA A 582 -11.87 7.25 10.74
N ASP A 583 -13.15 7.31 10.99
CA ASP A 583 -14.19 6.56 10.28
C ASP A 583 -15.40 7.46 10.05
N GLY A 584 -15.40 8.18 8.95
CA GLY A 584 -16.48 9.11 8.59
C GLY A 584 -17.84 8.42 8.43
N PHE A 585 -17.86 7.12 8.14
CA PHE A 585 -19.12 6.35 8.08
C PHE A 585 -19.80 6.19 9.44
N ARG A 586 -19.01 6.25 10.54
CA ARG A 586 -19.51 6.22 11.93
C ARG A 586 -19.33 7.53 12.69
N ASN A 587 -19.01 8.63 12.01
CA ASN A 587 -18.70 9.93 12.61
C ASN A 587 -17.62 9.87 13.71
N TYR A 588 -16.56 9.08 13.47
CA TYR A 588 -15.44 8.92 14.38
C TYR A 588 -14.17 9.60 13.85
N GLN A 589 -13.46 10.30 14.73
CA GLN A 589 -12.10 10.80 14.48
C GLN A 589 -11.35 10.87 15.81
N GLN A 590 -10.08 10.45 15.81
CA GLN A 590 -9.19 10.64 16.96
C GLN A 590 -8.90 12.13 17.16
N SER A 591 -8.78 12.56 18.41
CA SER A 591 -8.71 13.97 18.78
C SER A 591 -7.44 14.71 18.35
N ASP A 592 -6.37 13.98 18.10
CA ASP A 592 -5.05 14.49 17.69
C ASP A 592 -4.87 14.64 16.18
N ILE A 593 -5.82 14.13 15.39
CA ILE A 593 -5.75 14.17 13.93
C ILE A 593 -6.17 15.55 13.42
N LYS A 594 -5.25 16.21 12.71
CA LYS A 594 -5.46 17.56 12.13
C LYS A 594 -6.06 17.53 10.73
N THR A 595 -5.94 16.41 10.02
CA THR A 595 -6.50 16.26 8.68
C THR A 595 -8.02 16.38 8.72
N PRO A 596 -8.66 17.12 7.80
CA PRO A 596 -10.11 17.27 7.74
C PRO A 596 -10.83 15.93 7.68
N ALA A 597 -11.89 15.77 8.47
CA ALA A 597 -12.63 14.51 8.58
C ALA A 597 -13.23 14.05 7.24
N GLU A 598 -13.65 14.99 6.40
CA GLU A 598 -14.17 14.71 5.05
C GLU A 598 -13.08 14.19 4.09
N ALA A 599 -11.85 14.64 4.24
CA ALA A 599 -10.72 14.09 3.46
C ALA A 599 -10.40 12.66 3.90
N LEU A 600 -10.42 12.38 5.21
CA LEU A 600 -10.23 11.04 5.76
C LEU A 600 -11.40 10.10 5.42
N LEU A 601 -12.61 10.61 5.20
CA LEU A 601 -13.73 9.82 4.66
C LEU A 601 -13.42 9.32 3.25
N VAL A 602 -12.92 10.21 2.37
CA VAL A 602 -12.55 9.84 0.98
C VAL A 602 -11.40 8.85 0.98
N ASP A 603 -10.39 9.06 1.82
CA ASP A 603 -9.26 8.15 1.97
C ASP A 603 -9.73 6.73 2.37
N LYS A 604 -10.58 6.64 3.40
CA LYS A 604 -11.15 5.36 3.83
C LYS A 604 -12.05 4.71 2.76
N ALA A 605 -12.83 5.51 2.03
CA ALA A 605 -13.65 5.01 0.93
C ALA A 605 -12.79 4.42 -0.19
N GLN A 606 -11.68 5.07 -0.54
CA GLN A 606 -10.73 4.59 -1.53
C GLN A 606 -10.06 3.27 -1.08
N LEU A 607 -9.62 3.17 0.17
CA LEU A 607 -9.08 1.93 0.73
C LEU A 607 -10.07 0.76 0.69
N MET A 608 -11.37 1.04 0.77
CA MET A 608 -12.44 0.05 0.61
C MET A 608 -12.96 -0.07 -0.84
N THR A 609 -12.28 0.51 -1.81
CA THR A 609 -12.67 0.49 -3.24
C THR A 609 -14.04 1.08 -3.55
N LEU A 610 -14.55 1.96 -2.69
CA LEU A 610 -15.88 2.55 -2.86
C LEU A 610 -15.83 3.70 -3.88
N THR A 611 -16.84 3.74 -4.73
CA THR A 611 -17.14 4.89 -5.58
C THR A 611 -17.80 6.02 -4.80
N ALA A 612 -17.87 7.23 -5.35
CA ALA A 612 -18.55 8.34 -4.70
C ALA A 612 -20.06 8.06 -4.42
N PRO A 613 -20.84 7.45 -5.31
CA PRO A 613 -22.21 7.01 -5.00
C PRO A 613 -22.28 5.98 -3.85
N GLU A 614 -21.41 4.93 -3.86
CA GLU A 614 -21.37 3.93 -2.79
C GLU A 614 -21.01 4.56 -1.43
N MET A 615 -20.01 5.45 -1.41
CA MET A 615 -19.66 6.22 -0.20
C MET A 615 -20.86 7.05 0.29
N THR A 616 -21.57 7.70 -0.61
CA THR A 616 -22.72 8.56 -0.29
C THR A 616 -23.86 7.77 0.35
N VAL A 617 -24.31 6.67 -0.27
CA VAL A 617 -25.40 5.86 0.29
C VAL A 617 -25.03 5.22 1.61
N LEU A 618 -23.77 4.78 1.77
CA LEU A 618 -23.30 4.19 3.03
C LEU A 618 -23.29 5.23 4.15
N VAL A 619 -22.81 6.45 3.93
CA VAL A 619 -22.85 7.49 4.97
C VAL A 619 -24.30 7.79 5.34
N GLY A 620 -25.19 8.06 4.38
CA GLY A 620 -26.58 8.35 4.64
C GLY A 620 -27.32 7.22 5.38
N GLY A 621 -27.10 5.98 4.96
CA GLY A 621 -27.70 4.81 5.58
C GLY A 621 -27.17 4.55 7.00
N MET A 622 -25.87 4.63 7.22
CA MET A 622 -25.29 4.48 8.56
C MET A 622 -25.82 5.52 9.55
N ARG A 623 -26.10 6.75 9.10
CA ARG A 623 -26.72 7.80 9.91
C ARG A 623 -28.13 7.43 10.33
N VAL A 624 -29.00 7.07 9.39
CA VAL A 624 -30.39 6.72 9.71
C VAL A 624 -30.52 5.42 10.48
N LEU A 625 -29.53 4.51 10.34
CA LEU A 625 -29.43 3.29 11.16
C LEU A 625 -28.85 3.56 12.57
N ASN A 626 -28.51 4.81 12.89
CA ASN A 626 -27.95 5.22 14.19
C ASN A 626 -26.66 4.49 14.56
N ALA A 627 -25.83 4.20 13.54
CA ALA A 627 -24.62 3.40 13.68
C ALA A 627 -23.35 4.22 13.99
N ASN A 628 -23.51 5.47 14.42
CA ASN A 628 -22.40 6.33 14.82
C ASN A 628 -21.66 5.78 16.05
N THR A 629 -20.36 5.99 16.11
CA THR A 629 -19.54 5.67 17.30
C THR A 629 -20.12 6.39 18.53
N ALA A 630 -20.23 5.68 19.65
CA ALA A 630 -20.84 6.14 20.89
C ALA A 630 -22.31 6.65 20.72
N GLN A 631 -22.99 6.20 19.70
CA GLN A 631 -24.36 6.64 19.35
C GLN A 631 -24.49 8.18 19.26
N SER A 632 -23.46 8.83 18.72
CA SER A 632 -23.43 10.27 18.51
C SER A 632 -24.64 10.71 17.64
N PRO A 633 -25.36 11.78 17.98
CA PRO A 633 -26.49 12.28 17.20
C PRO A 633 -26.08 13.05 15.94
N LEU A 634 -24.79 13.21 15.68
CA LEU A 634 -24.29 13.98 14.55
C LEU A 634 -24.66 13.29 13.21
N GLY A 635 -25.32 14.04 12.33
CA GLY A 635 -25.77 13.54 11.04
C GLY A 635 -27.01 12.62 11.08
N VAL A 636 -27.57 12.33 12.24
CA VAL A 636 -28.79 11.50 12.37
C VAL A 636 -29.99 12.37 11.99
N PHE A 637 -30.15 12.67 10.69
CA PHE A 637 -31.18 13.55 10.16
C PHE A 637 -32.50 12.79 9.91
N THR A 638 -32.99 12.09 10.91
CA THR A 638 -34.25 11.35 10.85
C THR A 638 -34.98 11.39 12.19
N LYS A 639 -36.30 11.31 12.14
CA LYS A 639 -37.15 11.11 13.32
C LYS A 639 -37.47 9.64 13.58
N ARG A 640 -36.95 8.76 12.74
CA ARG A 640 -37.14 7.29 12.78
C ARG A 640 -35.79 6.58 12.73
N PRO A 641 -34.93 6.76 13.76
CA PRO A 641 -33.66 6.06 13.79
C PRO A 641 -33.88 4.54 13.72
N GLU A 642 -32.87 3.81 13.25
CA GLU A 642 -32.91 2.37 12.99
C GLU A 642 -33.91 1.94 11.90
N THR A 643 -34.29 2.88 11.03
CA THR A 643 -35.16 2.64 9.88
C THR A 643 -34.44 3.11 8.62
N LEU A 644 -34.25 2.23 7.62
CA LEU A 644 -33.47 2.54 6.43
C LEU A 644 -34.23 3.39 5.43
N THR A 645 -34.26 4.69 5.70
CA THR A 645 -34.90 5.70 4.88
C THR A 645 -33.90 6.64 4.23
N ASN A 646 -34.31 7.35 3.18
CA ASN A 646 -33.51 8.43 2.58
C ASN A 646 -33.59 9.76 3.35
N ASP A 647 -34.11 9.75 4.57
CA ASP A 647 -34.30 10.93 5.41
C ASP A 647 -33.03 11.77 5.57
N PHE A 648 -31.85 11.15 5.63
CA PHE A 648 -30.59 11.87 5.71
C PHE A 648 -30.44 12.90 4.58
N PHE A 649 -30.64 12.50 3.35
CA PHE A 649 -30.51 13.38 2.18
C PHE A 649 -31.62 14.40 2.09
N VAL A 650 -32.88 13.99 2.37
CA VAL A 650 -34.05 14.88 2.37
C VAL A 650 -33.84 16.01 3.36
N ASN A 651 -33.42 15.71 4.59
CA ASN A 651 -33.27 16.71 5.65
C ASN A 651 -31.96 17.50 5.52
N LEU A 652 -30.88 16.91 4.97
CA LEU A 652 -29.66 17.65 4.67
C LEU A 652 -29.91 18.77 3.64
N LEU A 653 -30.70 18.49 2.63
CA LEU A 653 -30.97 19.40 1.52
C LEU A 653 -32.22 20.27 1.72
N ASP A 654 -32.88 20.17 2.88
CA ASP A 654 -34.04 21.02 3.20
C ASP A 654 -33.63 22.49 3.26
N MET A 655 -34.15 23.28 2.31
CA MET A 655 -33.88 24.71 2.22
C MET A 655 -34.44 25.54 3.39
N ASN A 656 -35.29 24.99 4.24
CA ASN A 656 -35.77 25.64 5.45
C ASN A 656 -34.80 25.51 6.63
N ILE A 657 -33.66 24.84 6.47
CA ILE A 657 -32.67 24.67 7.52
C ILE A 657 -31.46 25.58 7.27
N ASP A 658 -31.16 26.44 8.23
CA ASP A 658 -29.95 27.25 8.28
C ASP A 658 -28.91 26.54 9.12
N TRP A 659 -27.75 26.25 8.52
CA TRP A 659 -26.61 25.62 9.19
C TRP A 659 -25.63 26.66 9.73
N LYS A 660 -25.19 26.51 10.99
CA LYS A 660 -24.21 27.38 11.65
C LYS A 660 -23.24 26.54 12.49
N VAL A 661 -22.01 27.02 12.61
CA VAL A 661 -21.04 26.42 13.54
C VAL A 661 -21.61 26.44 14.95
N SER A 662 -21.54 25.32 15.64
CA SER A 662 -22.04 25.19 17.01
C SER A 662 -21.20 26.04 17.96
N PRO A 663 -21.85 26.83 18.87
CA PRO A 663 -21.10 27.57 19.87
C PRO A 663 -20.41 26.68 20.91
N ARG A 664 -20.72 25.37 20.94
CA ARG A 664 -20.18 24.39 21.88
C ARG A 664 -18.88 23.72 21.34
N CYS A 665 -18.75 23.61 20.02
CA CYS A 665 -17.59 22.96 19.37
C CYS A 665 -17.46 23.45 17.94
N ALA A 666 -16.28 23.96 17.58
CA ALA A 666 -15.99 24.50 16.26
C ALA A 666 -16.06 23.46 15.12
N HIS A 667 -16.04 22.18 15.46
CA HIS A 667 -16.09 21.08 14.49
C HIS A 667 -17.52 20.54 14.26
N PHE A 668 -18.53 21.09 14.99
CA PHE A 668 -19.91 20.68 14.85
C PHE A 668 -20.77 21.83 14.34
N TYR A 669 -21.89 21.48 13.74
CA TYR A 669 -22.82 22.42 13.14
C TYR A 669 -24.23 22.19 13.71
N GLU A 670 -24.99 23.27 13.90
CA GLU A 670 -26.38 23.24 14.30
C GLU A 670 -27.27 23.68 13.14
N GLY A 671 -28.20 22.82 12.75
CA GLY A 671 -29.26 23.12 11.79
C GLY A 671 -30.54 23.61 12.50
N LYS A 672 -30.99 24.80 12.14
CA LYS A 672 -32.20 25.42 12.71
C LYS A 672 -33.18 25.80 11.63
N ALA A 673 -34.47 25.72 11.91
CA ALA A 673 -35.48 26.23 10.98
C ALA A 673 -35.21 27.70 10.70
N HIS A 674 -35.46 28.13 9.46
CA HIS A 674 -35.26 29.51 9.03
C HIS A 674 -35.98 30.52 9.97
N GLY A 675 -35.22 31.41 10.58
CA GLY A 675 -35.76 32.35 11.60
C GLY A 675 -36.08 31.74 12.97
N GLY A 676 -35.84 30.43 13.16
CA GLY A 676 -36.04 29.71 14.42
C GLY A 676 -34.82 29.74 15.33
N ASN A 677 -35.02 29.47 16.62
CA ASN A 677 -33.96 29.39 17.62
C ASN A 677 -33.62 27.96 18.06
N GLU A 678 -34.54 27.03 17.82
CA GLU A 678 -34.41 25.65 18.25
C GLU A 678 -33.55 24.85 17.24
N THR A 679 -32.55 24.14 17.76
CA THR A 679 -31.72 23.24 16.95
C THR A 679 -32.50 21.97 16.62
N GLN A 680 -32.75 21.74 15.34
CA GLN A 680 -33.42 20.53 14.84
C GLN A 680 -32.43 19.40 14.59
N TRP A 681 -31.25 19.73 14.04
CA TRP A 681 -30.24 18.76 13.66
C TRP A 681 -28.84 19.18 14.13
N MET A 682 -28.00 18.19 14.41
CA MET A 682 -26.58 18.37 14.66
C MET A 682 -25.79 17.66 13.58
N ALA A 683 -24.72 18.28 13.07
CA ALA A 683 -23.91 17.74 12.01
C ALA A 683 -22.40 17.84 12.29
N SER A 684 -21.62 16.99 11.68
CA SER A 684 -20.18 17.15 11.48
C SER A 684 -19.87 17.70 10.08
N ALA A 685 -18.61 18.03 9.79
CA ALA A 685 -18.16 18.38 8.45
C ALA A 685 -18.41 17.23 7.44
N VAL A 686 -18.24 15.98 7.91
CA VAL A 686 -18.51 14.76 7.09
C VAL A 686 -19.96 14.72 6.62
N ASP A 687 -20.91 15.19 7.42
CA ASP A 687 -22.33 15.18 7.05
C ASP A 687 -22.64 16.31 6.05
N LEU A 688 -22.11 17.51 6.31
CA LEU A 688 -22.42 18.70 5.51
C LEU A 688 -21.70 18.73 4.16
N VAL A 689 -20.60 17.99 3.98
CA VAL A 689 -19.89 17.95 2.70
C VAL A 689 -20.77 17.42 1.56
N PHE A 690 -21.73 16.55 1.85
CA PHE A 690 -22.70 16.03 0.87
C PHE A 690 -23.72 17.07 0.42
N GLY A 691 -23.85 18.18 1.14
CA GLY A 691 -24.67 19.33 0.71
C GLY A 691 -23.85 20.48 0.12
N SER A 692 -22.54 20.54 0.39
CA SER A 692 -21.67 21.67 0.02
C SER A 692 -20.71 21.37 -1.14
N ASN A 693 -20.15 20.18 -1.24
CA ASN A 693 -19.35 19.79 -2.40
C ASN A 693 -20.25 19.52 -3.61
N SER A 694 -19.97 20.13 -4.76
CA SER A 694 -20.88 20.10 -5.92
C SER A 694 -21.09 18.69 -6.48
N GLU A 695 -20.10 17.81 -6.46
CA GLU A 695 -20.23 16.44 -6.96
C GLU A 695 -21.04 15.58 -5.96
N LEU A 696 -20.69 15.64 -4.68
CA LEU A 696 -21.40 14.88 -3.65
C LEU A 696 -22.85 15.38 -3.51
N ARG A 697 -23.08 16.70 -3.66
CA ARG A 697 -24.42 17.27 -3.66
C ARG A 697 -25.26 16.75 -4.83
N ALA A 698 -24.69 16.69 -6.03
CA ALA A 698 -25.42 16.15 -7.20
C ALA A 698 -25.85 14.68 -6.97
N ILE A 699 -25.02 13.87 -6.30
CA ILE A 699 -25.37 12.50 -5.92
C ILE A 699 -26.42 12.49 -4.80
N ALA A 700 -26.26 13.33 -3.78
CA ALA A 700 -27.21 13.44 -2.67
C ALA A 700 -28.61 13.87 -3.16
N GLU A 701 -28.72 14.74 -4.17
CA GLU A 701 -29.97 15.17 -4.78
C GLU A 701 -30.72 14.00 -5.45
N VAL A 702 -30.02 13.04 -6.03
CA VAL A 702 -30.64 11.82 -6.58
C VAL A 702 -31.38 11.08 -5.45
N TYR A 703 -30.70 10.84 -4.33
CA TYR A 703 -31.29 10.09 -3.20
C TYR A 703 -32.29 10.90 -2.36
N ALA A 704 -32.26 12.22 -2.44
CA ALA A 704 -33.24 13.09 -1.79
C ALA A 704 -34.58 13.22 -2.56
N SER A 705 -34.64 12.75 -3.81
CA SER A 705 -35.82 12.84 -4.66
C SER A 705 -36.97 11.98 -4.11
N ASN A 706 -38.23 12.41 -4.38
CA ASN A 706 -39.43 11.78 -3.81
C ASN A 706 -39.63 10.32 -4.24
N ASP A 707 -39.07 9.91 -5.36
CA ASP A 707 -39.15 8.57 -5.94
C ASP A 707 -37.90 7.70 -5.64
N ALA A 708 -36.95 8.23 -4.87
CA ALA A 708 -35.65 7.60 -4.69
C ALA A 708 -35.57 6.61 -3.50
N GLN A 709 -36.60 6.44 -2.71
CA GLN A 709 -36.53 5.62 -1.49
C GLN A 709 -36.08 4.17 -1.78
N GLN A 710 -36.67 3.55 -2.80
CA GLN A 710 -36.32 2.18 -3.17
C GLN A 710 -34.89 2.09 -3.73
N THR A 711 -34.55 2.98 -4.67
CA THR A 711 -33.20 3.07 -5.24
C THR A 711 -32.13 3.25 -4.17
N PHE A 712 -32.39 4.13 -3.20
CA PHE A 712 -31.49 4.31 -2.06
C PHE A 712 -31.27 3.01 -1.27
N VAL A 713 -32.35 2.26 -0.97
CA VAL A 713 -32.25 1.00 -0.23
C VAL A 713 -31.47 -0.05 -1.02
N GLU A 714 -31.76 -0.17 -2.32
CA GLU A 714 -31.06 -1.12 -3.20
C GLU A 714 -29.58 -0.80 -3.32
N ASP A 715 -29.22 0.46 -3.56
CA ASP A 715 -27.82 0.91 -3.68
C ASP A 715 -27.08 0.82 -2.33
N PHE A 716 -27.75 1.13 -1.22
CA PHE A 716 -27.17 0.91 0.12
C PHE A 716 -26.85 -0.58 0.35
N VAL A 717 -27.77 -1.47 0.04
CA VAL A 717 -27.58 -2.92 0.19
C VAL A 717 -26.44 -3.40 -0.69
N ALA A 718 -26.36 -2.97 -1.94
CA ALA A 718 -25.25 -3.33 -2.83
C ALA A 718 -23.89 -2.89 -2.26
N ALA A 719 -23.79 -1.62 -1.82
CA ALA A 719 -22.57 -1.11 -1.21
C ALA A 719 -22.23 -1.78 0.14
N TRP A 720 -23.24 -2.09 0.96
CA TRP A 720 -23.09 -2.85 2.20
C TRP A 720 -22.50 -4.25 1.93
N VAL A 721 -23.09 -4.99 1.00
CA VAL A 721 -22.62 -6.35 0.63
C VAL A 721 -21.20 -6.30 0.10
N LYS A 722 -20.87 -5.28 -0.70
CA LYS A 722 -19.50 -5.08 -1.17
C LYS A 722 -18.54 -4.95 0.00
N VAL A 723 -18.80 -4.06 0.98
CA VAL A 723 -17.93 -3.89 2.16
C VAL A 723 -17.82 -5.17 2.98
N MET A 724 -18.92 -5.89 3.20
CA MET A 724 -18.92 -7.14 3.96
C MET A 724 -18.11 -8.26 3.28
N ASN A 725 -17.85 -8.17 1.98
CA ASN A 725 -17.16 -9.19 1.20
C ASN A 725 -15.77 -8.77 0.68
N LEU A 726 -15.24 -7.61 1.05
CA LEU A 726 -13.97 -7.12 0.52
C LEU A 726 -12.79 -8.06 0.73
N ASP A 727 -12.80 -8.84 1.80
CA ASP A 727 -11.79 -9.84 2.17
C ASP A 727 -12.13 -11.28 1.75
N ARG A 728 -13.22 -11.46 0.98
CA ARG A 728 -13.66 -12.78 0.50
C ARG A 728 -13.06 -13.09 -0.88
N PHE A 729 -11.77 -13.41 -0.89
CA PHE A 729 -11.01 -13.77 -2.10
C PHE A 729 -11.37 -15.15 -2.67
N ASP A 730 -12.23 -15.86 -2.00
CA ASP A 730 -12.78 -17.17 -2.42
C ASP A 730 -14.09 -17.04 -3.22
N LEU A 731 -14.69 -15.86 -3.25
CA LEU A 731 -15.86 -15.60 -4.07
C LEU A 731 -15.40 -15.12 -5.45
N SER A 732 -15.88 -15.75 -6.51
CA SER A 732 -15.68 -15.26 -7.87
C SER A 732 -16.27 -13.85 -8.01
N ALA A 733 -15.53 -12.93 -8.60
CA ALA A 733 -15.98 -11.59 -8.87
C ALA A 733 -17.13 -11.57 -9.90
#